data_ac8676b125e0f1235f182e4f6cf39210
#
_entry.id   ac8676b125e0f1235f182e4f6cf39210
#
_cell.length_a   1.000
_cell.length_b   1.000
_cell.length_c   1.000
_cell.angle_alpha   90.00
_cell.angle_beta   90.00
_cell.angle_gamma   90.00
#
_symmetry.space_group_name_H-M   'P 1'
#
loop_
_entity.id
_entity.type
_entity.pdbx_description
1 polymer ?
#
loop_
_entity_poly.entity_id
_entity_poly.type
_entity_poly.pdbx_seq_one_letter_code
_entity_poly.pdbx_strand_id
1 'polypeptide(L)'
;MSLNKPIAGGYAASSGMDGWRGVALVAITYVYFLIFAQFAFLHRLAQFHITDAHLKAVMAAMALGGVLFSLLTPRTEWAHFNPSARLRVAFLFCAAAALVTLFPLNLPASIATAFLIGASLGMLTVTLVTHLRLWIGSTNPLLKVGLGTGLGYLLCNFPPLFTASPEVQVLTAAILCLCAIAIATQATGKQVDTVIRGVMDANVISSPGKSRGSLAFPLVLMAFTALIWLDSAAFFIIQSTPALKSGTWQGTTHLYLNGVLHLLGALASVYVLHRRGLSTTLAAALLALGVACLLLLSPQRAFLASLFYPIGVSLYSVALVAYPALLSGATSSAERGRRAGWIYAIGGWFGSAMGIGMGQHLGHIPPAFVLAAAVVVLFPQLIKTRGRELAAATAILLAAAAAWATQRSLSPAPSPLTQVERGRNVYIAEGCINCHSQYVRPNTSDVLLWGPVQTLAELRAQRPPLIGNRRQGPDLSEVAMRRSPLWLRAHFYAPSQISHGSIMPSFGNLFRAQRGDDLIAFLETLQPAAPAAAQHRDAELIWQPASAALNAATAAHGQILYIQECATCHDVEGATRLQWRTSFHRLPTILKTGPYFDLSATATAAQRQANLSQIIKFGIPNTDMAGHEYLSDGDVASLTLYVQQLIPQLSQPLTNAATIPNGDTR
;
A
#
# COMPACT_ATOMS: atom_id res chain seq x y z
N MET A 1 -25.89 23.21 -76.42
CA MET A 1 -25.35 24.32 -75.66
C MET A 1 -26.17 24.46 -74.38
N SER A 2 -25.74 23.89 -73.25
CA SER A 2 -26.27 24.23 -71.96
C SER A 2 -25.10 24.13 -70.97
N LEU A 3 -24.74 25.24 -70.40
CA LEU A 3 -23.64 25.51 -69.54
C LEU A 3 -23.94 24.91 -68.16
N ASN A 4 -23.13 23.89 -67.72
CA ASN A 4 -23.07 23.45 -66.38
C ASN A 4 -22.40 24.52 -65.47
N LYS A 5 -23.19 25.17 -64.62
CA LYS A 5 -22.64 25.96 -63.47
C LYS A 5 -22.08 25.05 -62.43
N PRO A 6 -20.85 25.25 -61.93
CA PRO A 6 -20.35 24.54 -60.75
C PRO A 6 -21.05 25.10 -59.52
N ILE A 7 -21.70 24.19 -58.73
CA ILE A 7 -22.20 24.49 -57.39
C ILE A 7 -21.00 24.59 -56.48
N ALA A 8 -20.56 25.81 -56.22
CA ALA A 8 -19.62 26.12 -55.19
C ALA A 8 -20.32 26.00 -53.82
N GLY A 9 -20.43 24.76 -53.31
CA GLY A 9 -20.77 24.50 -51.91
C GLY A 9 -19.56 24.80 -51.05
N GLY A 10 -19.47 26.03 -50.55
CA GLY A 10 -18.47 26.40 -49.56
C GLY A 10 -18.60 25.52 -48.31
N TYR A 11 -17.69 24.59 -48.14
CA TYR A 11 -17.45 23.96 -46.84
C TYR A 11 -16.99 25.07 -45.90
N ALA A 12 -17.89 25.55 -45.04
CA ALA A 12 -17.50 26.39 -43.91
C ALA A 12 -16.43 25.62 -43.14
N ALA A 13 -15.20 26.13 -43.19
CA ALA A 13 -14.10 25.62 -42.39
C ALA A 13 -14.57 25.66 -40.94
N SER A 14 -14.81 24.49 -40.35
CA SER A 14 -15.09 24.39 -38.92
C SER A 14 -13.93 25.07 -38.16
N SER A 15 -14.26 26.03 -37.30
CA SER A 15 -13.29 26.78 -36.55
C SER A 15 -12.33 25.78 -35.83
N GLY A 16 -11.02 26.01 -35.91
CA GLY A 16 -9.99 25.07 -35.43
C GLY A 16 -10.09 24.70 -33.93
N MET A 17 -11.07 25.26 -33.22
CA MET A 17 -11.34 24.98 -31.81
C MET A 17 -12.20 23.74 -31.53
N ASP A 18 -13.00 23.25 -32.50
CA ASP A 18 -14.01 22.23 -32.23
C ASP A 18 -13.43 20.85 -31.83
N GLY A 19 -12.22 20.51 -32.25
CA GLY A 19 -11.61 19.21 -31.91
C GLY A 19 -10.84 19.18 -30.59
N TRP A 20 -10.49 20.33 -30.02
CA TRP A 20 -9.76 20.42 -28.76
C TRP A 20 -10.62 20.15 -27.53
N ARG A 21 -11.94 20.30 -27.67
CA ARG A 21 -12.91 19.88 -26.64
C ARG A 21 -12.78 18.41 -26.31
N GLY A 22 -12.61 17.56 -27.31
CA GLY A 22 -12.40 16.12 -27.08
C GLY A 22 -11.08 15.81 -26.36
N VAL A 23 -10.02 16.57 -26.64
CA VAL A 23 -8.75 16.47 -25.91
C VAL A 23 -8.97 16.73 -24.42
N ALA A 24 -9.67 17.82 -24.07
CA ALA A 24 -9.98 18.16 -22.69
C ALA A 24 -10.86 17.10 -22.01
N LEU A 25 -11.92 16.62 -22.67
CA LEU A 25 -12.83 15.59 -22.12
C LEU A 25 -12.08 14.28 -21.83
N VAL A 26 -11.18 13.84 -22.72
CA VAL A 26 -10.36 12.65 -22.50
C VAL A 26 -9.39 12.88 -21.32
N ALA A 27 -8.70 14.02 -21.28
CA ALA A 27 -7.78 14.33 -20.19
C ALA A 27 -8.48 14.38 -18.83
N ILE A 28 -9.64 15.03 -18.73
CA ILE A 28 -10.43 15.12 -17.49
C ILE A 28 -10.89 13.73 -17.03
N THR A 29 -11.27 12.85 -17.97
CA THR A 29 -11.66 11.46 -17.64
C THR A 29 -10.50 10.70 -16.99
N TYR A 30 -9.27 10.86 -17.50
CA TYR A 30 -8.08 10.26 -16.88
C TYR A 30 -7.79 10.85 -15.50
N VAL A 31 -7.87 12.17 -15.31
CA VAL A 31 -7.66 12.79 -14.01
C VAL A 31 -8.69 12.30 -12.99
N TYR A 32 -9.96 12.25 -13.34
CA TYR A 32 -10.99 11.71 -12.46
C TYR A 32 -10.73 10.26 -12.10
N PHE A 33 -10.39 9.42 -13.07
CA PHE A 33 -10.14 8.00 -12.82
C PHE A 33 -8.92 7.78 -11.95
N LEU A 34 -7.77 8.38 -12.29
CA LEU A 34 -6.51 8.10 -11.57
C LEU A 34 -6.43 8.87 -10.25
N ILE A 35 -6.60 10.20 -10.27
CA ILE A 35 -6.40 11.03 -9.08
C ILE A 35 -7.52 10.83 -8.07
N PHE A 36 -8.78 10.79 -8.52
CA PHE A 36 -9.88 10.62 -7.58
C PHE A 36 -10.18 9.15 -7.30
N ALA A 37 -10.59 8.35 -8.30
CA ALA A 37 -11.12 7.02 -8.04
C ALA A 37 -10.06 6.02 -7.55
N GLN A 38 -8.78 6.18 -7.93
CA GLN A 38 -7.71 5.27 -7.53
C GLN A 38 -6.86 5.80 -6.35
N PHE A 39 -6.75 7.11 -6.14
CA PHE A 39 -5.95 7.66 -5.04
C PHE A 39 -6.79 8.33 -3.96
N ALA A 40 -7.46 9.44 -4.28
CA ALA A 40 -8.15 10.24 -3.27
C ALA A 40 -9.23 9.44 -2.55
N PHE A 41 -10.05 8.67 -3.28
CA PHE A 41 -11.12 7.86 -2.69
C PHE A 41 -10.56 6.81 -1.73
N LEU A 42 -9.49 6.10 -2.08
CA LEU A 42 -8.86 5.12 -1.18
C LEU A 42 -8.28 5.77 0.07
N HIS A 43 -7.65 6.94 -0.06
CA HIS A 43 -7.16 7.69 1.10
C HIS A 43 -8.31 8.18 1.99
N ARG A 44 -9.44 8.62 1.42
CA ARG A 44 -10.63 8.99 2.20
C ARG A 44 -11.22 7.79 2.94
N LEU A 45 -11.29 6.61 2.30
CA LEU A 45 -11.71 5.38 2.99
C LEU A 45 -10.81 5.04 4.18
N ALA A 46 -9.49 5.19 4.02
CA ALA A 46 -8.54 5.00 5.12
C ALA A 46 -8.78 6.00 6.28
N GLN A 47 -9.06 7.27 5.98
CA GLN A 47 -9.43 8.28 6.98
C GLN A 47 -10.74 7.95 7.71
N PHE A 48 -11.66 7.25 7.07
CA PHE A 48 -12.93 6.79 7.66
C PHE A 48 -12.82 5.46 8.39
N HIS A 49 -11.60 4.95 8.61
CA HIS A 49 -11.34 3.68 9.30
C HIS A 49 -12.00 2.46 8.65
N ILE A 50 -12.19 2.48 7.33
CA ILE A 50 -12.61 1.31 6.57
C ILE A 50 -11.43 0.33 6.51
N THR A 51 -11.52 -0.77 7.24
CA THR A 51 -10.47 -1.80 7.36
C THR A 51 -10.32 -2.62 6.08
N ASP A 52 -9.20 -3.36 5.93
CA ASP A 52 -8.88 -4.18 4.75
C ASP A 52 -9.97 -5.20 4.38
N ALA A 53 -10.65 -5.78 5.36
CA ALA A 53 -11.76 -6.71 5.11
C ALA A 53 -12.94 -6.01 4.40
N HIS A 54 -13.30 -4.81 4.86
CA HIS A 54 -14.38 -4.01 4.29
C HIS A 54 -13.96 -3.34 2.97
N LEU A 55 -12.69 -3.00 2.80
CA LEU A 55 -12.16 -2.38 1.59
C LEU A 55 -12.40 -3.27 0.36
N LYS A 56 -12.26 -4.60 0.50
CA LYS A 56 -12.56 -5.54 -0.58
C LYS A 56 -14.02 -5.45 -1.05
N ALA A 57 -14.98 -5.32 -0.13
CA ALA A 57 -16.40 -5.18 -0.45
C ALA A 57 -16.67 -3.85 -1.18
N VAL A 58 -16.05 -2.74 -0.72
CA VAL A 58 -16.17 -1.42 -1.34
C VAL A 58 -15.59 -1.44 -2.76
N MET A 59 -14.42 -2.03 -2.97
CA MET A 59 -13.79 -2.13 -4.31
C MET A 59 -14.57 -3.07 -5.24
N ALA A 60 -15.14 -4.16 -4.71
CA ALA A 60 -16.01 -5.05 -5.48
C ALA A 60 -17.29 -4.34 -5.94
N ALA A 61 -17.89 -3.49 -5.11
CA ALA A 61 -19.04 -2.67 -5.49
C ALA A 61 -18.69 -1.67 -6.61
N MET A 62 -17.52 -1.04 -6.55
CA MET A 62 -17.03 -0.16 -7.63
C MET A 62 -16.88 -0.93 -8.95
N ALA A 63 -16.23 -2.09 -8.91
CA ALA A 63 -16.03 -2.92 -10.09
C ALA A 63 -17.37 -3.40 -10.67
N LEU A 64 -18.31 -3.83 -9.82
CA LEU A 64 -19.64 -4.26 -10.21
C LEU A 64 -20.42 -3.12 -10.91
N GLY A 65 -20.43 -1.93 -10.32
CA GLY A 65 -21.03 -0.74 -10.92
C GLY A 65 -20.43 -0.43 -12.29
N GLY A 66 -19.11 -0.47 -12.39
CA GLY A 66 -18.40 -0.24 -13.64
C GLY A 66 -18.69 -1.27 -14.73
N VAL A 67 -18.67 -2.56 -14.41
CA VAL A 67 -19.02 -3.64 -15.35
C VAL A 67 -20.46 -3.49 -15.81
N LEU A 68 -21.39 -3.34 -14.85
CA LEU A 68 -22.82 -3.27 -15.14
C LEU A 68 -23.15 -2.09 -16.07
N PHE A 69 -22.69 -0.88 -15.73
CA PHE A 69 -23.00 0.30 -16.53
C PHE A 69 -22.21 0.38 -17.84
N SER A 70 -21.03 -0.22 -17.92
CA SER A 70 -20.36 -0.39 -19.22
C SER A 70 -21.17 -1.26 -20.19
N LEU A 71 -21.82 -2.33 -19.71
CA LEU A 71 -22.66 -3.21 -20.53
C LEU A 71 -24.06 -2.66 -20.79
N LEU A 72 -24.65 -1.93 -19.83
CA LEU A 72 -25.99 -1.35 -19.97
C LEU A 72 -26.02 -0.11 -20.87
N THR A 73 -25.01 0.76 -20.78
CA THR A 73 -24.97 2.03 -21.52
C THR A 73 -25.26 1.89 -23.03
N PRO A 74 -24.76 0.88 -23.77
CA PRO A 74 -25.09 0.70 -25.18
C PRO A 74 -26.41 -0.02 -25.41
N ARG A 75 -27.03 -0.65 -24.43
CA ARG A 75 -28.22 -1.53 -24.59
C ARG A 75 -29.55 -0.86 -24.23
N THR A 76 -29.50 0.18 -23.41
CA THR A 76 -30.72 0.83 -22.92
C THR A 76 -31.34 1.70 -24.00
N GLU A 77 -32.65 1.93 -23.89
CA GLU A 77 -33.40 2.93 -24.69
C GLU A 77 -32.83 4.34 -24.57
N TRP A 78 -31.90 4.56 -23.64
CA TRP A 78 -31.00 5.71 -23.54
C TRP A 78 -30.20 5.96 -24.84
N ALA A 79 -30.20 5.01 -25.79
CA ALA A 79 -29.72 5.22 -27.13
C ALA A 79 -30.47 6.38 -27.85
N HIS A 80 -31.69 6.67 -27.43
CA HIS A 80 -32.46 7.82 -27.92
C HIS A 80 -32.07 9.16 -27.31
N PHE A 81 -31.36 9.15 -26.14
CA PHE A 81 -30.84 10.39 -25.57
C PHE A 81 -29.66 10.92 -26.39
N ASN A 82 -29.66 12.23 -26.64
CA ASN A 82 -28.53 12.91 -27.24
C ASN A 82 -27.20 12.52 -26.54
N PRO A 83 -26.16 12.08 -27.28
CA PRO A 83 -24.86 11.73 -26.70
C PRO A 83 -24.29 12.79 -25.76
N SER A 84 -24.48 14.07 -26.05
CA SER A 84 -24.05 15.18 -25.20
C SER A 84 -24.79 15.20 -23.85
N ALA A 85 -26.09 14.90 -23.85
CA ALA A 85 -26.87 14.82 -22.62
C ALA A 85 -26.39 13.67 -21.73
N ARG A 86 -26.15 12.48 -22.34
CA ARG A 86 -25.60 11.32 -21.57
C ARG A 86 -24.23 11.60 -21.00
N LEU A 87 -23.35 12.24 -21.78
CA LEU A 87 -22.00 12.58 -21.30
C LEU A 87 -22.05 13.58 -20.12
N ARG A 88 -22.93 14.59 -20.21
CA ARG A 88 -23.15 15.54 -19.11
C ARG A 88 -23.66 14.86 -17.84
N VAL A 89 -24.65 13.97 -17.97
CA VAL A 89 -25.20 13.21 -16.85
C VAL A 89 -24.12 12.33 -16.22
N ALA A 90 -23.28 11.68 -17.04
CA ALA A 90 -22.17 10.87 -16.52
C ALA A 90 -21.16 11.72 -15.72
N PHE A 91 -20.75 12.89 -16.24
CA PHE A 91 -19.87 13.81 -15.52
C PHE A 91 -20.53 14.38 -14.26
N LEU A 92 -21.85 14.64 -14.29
CA LEU A 92 -22.58 15.08 -13.10
C LEU A 92 -22.54 14.02 -11.99
N PHE A 93 -22.77 12.76 -12.33
CA PHE A 93 -22.66 11.66 -11.36
C PHE A 93 -21.22 11.47 -10.88
N CYS A 94 -20.22 11.64 -11.74
CA CYS A 94 -18.82 11.64 -11.33
C CYS A 94 -18.52 12.77 -10.33
N ALA A 95 -18.98 13.99 -10.60
CA ALA A 95 -18.80 15.12 -9.68
C ALA A 95 -19.53 14.90 -8.35
N ALA A 96 -20.78 14.41 -8.41
CA ALA A 96 -21.55 14.10 -7.19
C ALA A 96 -20.89 13.02 -6.35
N ALA A 97 -20.43 11.93 -6.99
CA ALA A 97 -19.72 10.85 -6.30
C ALA A 97 -18.43 11.35 -5.64
N ALA A 98 -17.69 12.26 -6.30
CA ALA A 98 -16.51 12.88 -5.69
C ALA A 98 -16.89 13.74 -4.49
N LEU A 99 -17.84 14.66 -4.63
CA LEU A 99 -18.23 15.58 -3.56
C LEU A 99 -18.77 14.85 -2.31
N VAL A 100 -19.51 13.75 -2.49
CA VAL A 100 -20.00 12.94 -1.37
C VAL A 100 -18.86 12.44 -0.49
N THR A 101 -17.68 12.14 -1.07
CA THR A 101 -16.52 11.67 -0.29
C THR A 101 -15.86 12.74 0.58
N LEU A 102 -16.25 14.00 0.48
CA LEU A 102 -15.79 15.05 1.40
C LEU A 102 -16.41 14.89 2.80
N PHE A 103 -17.55 14.24 2.91
CA PHE A 103 -18.21 13.94 4.17
C PHE A 103 -17.77 12.59 4.72
N PRO A 104 -17.82 12.39 6.05
CA PRO A 104 -17.56 11.08 6.66
C PRO A 104 -18.57 10.04 6.17
N LEU A 105 -18.08 8.92 5.68
CA LEU A 105 -18.88 7.81 5.17
C LEU A 105 -18.77 6.59 6.08
N ASN A 106 -19.90 6.03 6.48
CA ASN A 106 -19.95 4.71 7.07
C ASN A 106 -19.82 3.63 5.98
N LEU A 107 -19.70 2.36 6.36
CA LEU A 107 -19.48 1.26 5.41
C LEU A 107 -20.58 1.14 4.33
N PRO A 108 -21.90 1.15 4.65
CA PRO A 108 -22.94 1.12 3.62
C PRO A 108 -22.86 2.30 2.64
N ALA A 109 -22.63 3.51 3.15
CA ALA A 109 -22.49 4.69 2.31
C ALA A 109 -21.22 4.62 1.44
N SER A 110 -20.12 4.05 1.95
CA SER A 110 -18.89 3.83 1.18
C SER A 110 -19.10 2.83 0.05
N ILE A 111 -19.86 1.74 0.29
CA ILE A 111 -20.24 0.76 -0.73
C ILE A 111 -21.11 1.41 -1.81
N ALA A 112 -22.13 2.18 -1.41
CA ALA A 112 -23.01 2.87 -2.34
C ALA A 112 -22.26 3.92 -3.18
N THR A 113 -21.37 4.70 -2.56
CA THR A 113 -20.52 5.68 -3.24
C THR A 113 -19.56 5.02 -4.21
N ALA A 114 -18.92 3.92 -3.83
CA ALA A 114 -18.05 3.13 -4.69
C ALA A 114 -18.80 2.59 -5.91
N PHE A 115 -19.99 2.03 -5.70
CA PHE A 115 -20.86 1.60 -6.81
C PHE A 115 -21.20 2.76 -7.75
N LEU A 116 -21.53 3.94 -7.20
CA LEU A 116 -21.81 5.14 -7.99
C LEU A 116 -20.58 5.60 -8.79
N ILE A 117 -19.37 5.58 -8.20
CA ILE A 117 -18.11 5.87 -8.90
C ILE A 117 -17.94 4.92 -10.10
N GLY A 118 -18.09 3.62 -9.87
CA GLY A 118 -17.98 2.62 -10.93
C GLY A 118 -19.02 2.82 -12.03
N ALA A 119 -20.27 2.98 -11.65
CA ALA A 119 -21.40 3.17 -12.57
C ALA A 119 -21.22 4.43 -13.43
N SER A 120 -20.88 5.56 -12.81
CA SER A 120 -20.65 6.82 -13.51
C SER A 120 -19.47 6.75 -14.48
N LEU A 121 -18.34 6.14 -14.08
CA LEU A 121 -17.19 5.91 -14.94
C LEU A 121 -17.50 4.95 -16.09
N GLY A 122 -18.23 3.88 -15.85
CA GLY A 122 -18.66 2.94 -16.88
C GLY A 122 -19.52 3.65 -17.95
N MET A 123 -20.50 4.45 -17.52
CA MET A 123 -21.33 5.25 -18.41
C MET A 123 -20.54 6.32 -19.16
N LEU A 124 -19.64 7.03 -18.45
CA LEU A 124 -18.79 8.08 -18.98
C LEU A 124 -17.88 7.55 -20.10
N THR A 125 -17.08 6.54 -19.80
CA THR A 125 -16.07 6.01 -20.72
C THR A 125 -16.72 5.42 -21.97
N VAL A 126 -17.78 4.61 -21.82
CA VAL A 126 -18.48 4.01 -22.97
C VAL A 126 -19.14 5.09 -23.83
N THR A 127 -19.80 6.10 -23.23
CA THR A 127 -20.42 7.18 -23.99
C THR A 127 -19.38 8.01 -24.75
N LEU A 128 -18.27 8.37 -24.07
CA LEU A 128 -17.20 9.18 -24.67
C LEU A 128 -16.57 8.47 -25.87
N VAL A 129 -16.17 7.22 -25.75
CA VAL A 129 -15.45 6.50 -26.81
C VAL A 129 -16.36 6.04 -27.93
N THR A 130 -17.65 5.77 -27.68
CA THR A 130 -18.63 5.42 -28.70
C THR A 130 -18.86 6.57 -29.66
N HIS A 131 -18.94 7.78 -29.16
CA HIS A 131 -19.21 9.01 -29.89
C HIS A 131 -17.97 9.91 -30.04
N LEU A 132 -16.79 9.34 -29.94
CA LEU A 132 -15.52 10.07 -29.90
C LEU A 132 -15.34 11.08 -31.02
N ARG A 133 -15.78 10.74 -32.26
CA ARG A 133 -15.71 11.65 -33.43
C ARG A 133 -16.48 12.96 -33.26
N LEU A 134 -17.56 12.96 -32.47
CA LEU A 134 -18.31 14.18 -32.15
C LEU A 134 -17.47 15.19 -31.35
N TRP A 135 -16.58 14.69 -30.53
CA TRP A 135 -15.79 15.51 -29.62
C TRP A 135 -14.47 15.96 -30.20
N ILE A 136 -13.78 15.09 -30.98
CA ILE A 136 -12.45 15.36 -31.55
C ILE A 136 -12.48 15.85 -32.99
N GLY A 137 -13.65 15.77 -33.67
CA GLY A 137 -13.78 16.14 -35.06
C GLY A 137 -13.10 15.15 -36.02
N SER A 138 -13.05 15.54 -37.32
CA SER A 138 -12.48 14.70 -38.39
C SER A 138 -10.99 14.95 -38.65
N THR A 139 -10.45 16.10 -38.27
CA THR A 139 -9.05 16.48 -38.55
C THR A 139 -8.10 15.86 -37.50
N ASN A 140 -7.18 15.01 -37.95
CA ASN A 140 -6.16 14.35 -37.13
C ASN A 140 -6.71 13.70 -35.83
N PRO A 141 -7.77 12.87 -35.93
CA PRO A 141 -8.46 12.37 -34.73
C PRO A 141 -7.55 11.54 -33.81
N LEU A 142 -6.66 10.72 -34.34
CA LEU A 142 -5.71 9.94 -33.53
C LEU A 142 -4.76 10.83 -32.75
N LEU A 143 -4.26 11.93 -33.34
CA LEU A 143 -3.38 12.87 -32.65
C LEU A 143 -4.09 13.49 -31.44
N LYS A 144 -5.36 13.90 -31.62
CA LYS A 144 -6.15 14.49 -30.52
C LYS A 144 -6.42 13.48 -29.40
N VAL A 145 -6.68 12.21 -29.72
CA VAL A 145 -6.79 11.15 -28.71
C VAL A 145 -5.47 10.97 -27.98
N GLY A 146 -4.35 10.91 -28.69
CA GLY A 146 -3.02 10.80 -28.09
C GLY A 146 -2.70 11.97 -27.18
N LEU A 147 -2.98 13.20 -27.62
CA LEU A 147 -2.80 14.40 -26.79
C LEU A 147 -3.70 14.37 -25.55
N GLY A 148 -5.00 14.02 -25.70
CA GLY A 148 -5.92 13.94 -24.56
C GLY A 148 -5.48 12.90 -23.52
N THR A 149 -5.08 11.72 -23.98
CA THR A 149 -4.55 10.66 -23.11
C THR A 149 -3.23 11.07 -22.44
N GLY A 150 -2.29 11.58 -23.23
CA GLY A 150 -0.98 12.00 -22.74
C GLY A 150 -1.03 13.16 -21.74
N LEU A 151 -1.87 14.18 -22.03
CA LEU A 151 -2.11 15.30 -21.11
C LEU A 151 -2.82 14.83 -19.84
N GLY A 152 -3.77 13.89 -19.93
CA GLY A 152 -4.41 13.31 -18.77
C GLY A 152 -3.39 12.65 -17.83
N TYR A 153 -2.52 11.81 -18.35
CA TYR A 153 -1.44 11.20 -17.55
C TYR A 153 -0.42 12.22 -17.03
N LEU A 154 -0.05 13.24 -17.85
CA LEU A 154 0.86 14.30 -17.42
C LEU A 154 0.29 15.06 -16.23
N LEU A 155 -0.99 15.42 -16.27
CA LEU A 155 -1.68 16.09 -15.15
C LEU A 155 -1.77 15.19 -13.92
N CYS A 156 -2.02 13.89 -14.08
CA CYS A 156 -2.04 12.93 -12.98
C CYS A 156 -0.67 12.78 -12.29
N ASN A 157 0.43 13.01 -13.01
CA ASN A 157 1.79 12.96 -12.48
C ASN A 157 2.34 14.36 -12.12
N PHE A 158 1.51 15.41 -12.19
CA PHE A 158 1.92 16.75 -11.79
C PHE A 158 2.09 16.80 -10.26
N PRO A 159 3.32 17.07 -9.73
CA PRO A 159 3.60 16.89 -8.31
C PRO A 159 2.65 17.64 -7.38
N PRO A 160 2.28 18.92 -7.62
CA PRO A 160 1.34 19.64 -6.75
C PRO A 160 -0.05 18.97 -6.68
N LEU A 161 -0.50 18.29 -7.73
CA LEU A 161 -1.77 17.57 -7.72
C LEU A 161 -1.63 16.16 -7.15
N PHE A 162 -0.56 15.44 -7.52
CA PHE A 162 -0.33 14.06 -7.06
C PHE A 162 -0.08 13.98 -5.55
N THR A 163 0.65 14.95 -4.99
CA THR A 163 0.98 15.01 -3.56
C THR A 163 0.00 15.84 -2.72
N ALA A 164 -1.05 16.39 -3.35
CA ALA A 164 -2.08 17.16 -2.65
C ALA A 164 -2.84 16.30 -1.62
N SER A 165 -3.48 16.96 -0.66
CA SER A 165 -4.36 16.25 0.27
C SER A 165 -5.53 15.58 -0.47
N PRO A 166 -6.09 14.47 0.06
CA PRO A 166 -7.22 13.80 -0.56
C PRO A 166 -8.40 14.73 -0.85
N GLU A 167 -8.65 15.71 0.02
CA GLU A 167 -9.73 16.69 -0.14
C GLU A 167 -9.48 17.60 -1.36
N VAL A 168 -8.26 18.08 -1.54
CA VAL A 168 -7.87 18.90 -2.70
C VAL A 168 -7.97 18.09 -3.99
N GLN A 169 -7.57 16.83 -3.97
CA GLN A 169 -7.71 15.93 -5.13
C GLN A 169 -9.17 15.68 -5.48
N VAL A 170 -10.05 15.47 -4.49
CA VAL A 170 -11.50 15.33 -4.65
C VAL A 170 -12.11 16.59 -5.26
N LEU A 171 -11.82 17.76 -4.71
CA LEU A 171 -12.33 19.04 -5.21
C LEU A 171 -11.86 19.31 -6.63
N THR A 172 -10.59 19.07 -6.93
CA THR A 172 -10.03 19.23 -8.29
C THR A 172 -10.76 18.34 -9.27
N ALA A 173 -10.96 17.06 -8.95
CA ALA A 173 -11.69 16.14 -9.81
C ALA A 173 -13.15 16.56 -10.04
N ALA A 174 -13.85 16.99 -8.98
CA ALA A 174 -15.22 17.47 -9.08
C ALA A 174 -15.33 18.73 -9.95
N ILE A 175 -14.47 19.73 -9.74
CA ILE A 175 -14.43 20.96 -10.55
C ILE A 175 -14.17 20.63 -12.02
N LEU A 176 -13.19 19.76 -12.32
CA LEU A 176 -12.90 19.34 -13.69
C LEU A 176 -14.10 18.63 -14.33
N CYS A 177 -14.84 17.80 -13.61
CA CYS A 177 -16.07 17.18 -14.10
C CYS A 177 -17.16 18.25 -14.40
N LEU A 178 -17.32 19.27 -13.56
CA LEU A 178 -18.24 20.37 -13.82
C LEU A 178 -17.81 21.20 -15.03
N CYS A 179 -16.52 21.46 -15.22
CA CYS A 179 -15.98 22.06 -16.43
C CYS A 179 -16.27 21.20 -17.67
N ALA A 180 -16.14 19.87 -17.55
CA ALA A 180 -16.46 18.95 -18.65
C ALA A 180 -17.94 19.01 -19.05
N ILE A 181 -18.87 19.23 -18.11
CA ILE A 181 -20.29 19.44 -18.41
C ILE A 181 -20.45 20.68 -19.27
N ALA A 182 -19.78 21.81 -18.93
CA ALA A 182 -19.84 23.04 -19.74
C ALA A 182 -19.23 22.83 -21.16
N ILE A 183 -18.10 22.10 -21.24
CA ILE A 183 -17.48 21.75 -22.54
C ILE A 183 -18.43 20.89 -23.39
N ALA A 184 -19.14 19.94 -22.79
CA ALA A 184 -20.07 19.05 -23.46
C ALA A 184 -21.39 19.74 -23.89
N THR A 185 -21.81 20.85 -23.22
CA THR A 185 -23.05 21.59 -23.59
C THR A 185 -22.92 22.36 -24.88
N GLN A 186 -21.73 22.88 -25.18
CA GLN A 186 -21.52 23.72 -26.38
C GLN A 186 -21.55 22.92 -27.70
N ALA A 187 -21.65 21.59 -27.65
CA ALA A 187 -21.75 20.72 -28.83
C ALA A 187 -23.21 20.53 -29.33
N THR A 188 -24.19 21.17 -28.70
CA THR A 188 -25.62 21.06 -29.00
C THR A 188 -26.10 22.24 -29.83
N GLY A 189 -26.04 22.15 -31.08
CA GLY A 189 -26.69 23.04 -32.02
C GLY A 189 -26.47 22.49 -33.42
N LYS A 190 -27.26 22.79 -34.39
CA LYS A 190 -27.23 22.43 -35.82
C LYS A 190 -26.11 21.54 -36.41
N GLN A 191 -24.98 21.35 -35.67
CA GLN A 191 -23.84 20.52 -36.08
C GLN A 191 -24.07 19.02 -35.95
N VAL A 192 -24.91 18.56 -34.99
CA VAL A 192 -25.14 17.10 -34.79
C VAL A 192 -25.82 16.50 -36.02
N ASP A 193 -26.81 17.18 -36.61
CA ASP A 193 -27.49 16.67 -37.79
C ASP A 193 -26.63 16.75 -39.06
N THR A 194 -25.80 17.80 -39.21
CA THR A 194 -24.92 17.96 -40.36
C THR A 194 -23.72 16.99 -40.28
N VAL A 195 -23.16 16.76 -39.12
CA VAL A 195 -22.05 15.79 -38.91
C VAL A 195 -22.56 14.35 -39.06
N ILE A 196 -23.76 14.04 -38.57
CA ILE A 196 -24.35 12.70 -38.73
C ILE A 196 -24.67 12.44 -40.22
N ARG A 197 -25.23 13.39 -40.94
CA ARG A 197 -25.46 13.27 -42.37
C ARG A 197 -24.16 13.22 -43.18
N GLY A 198 -23.20 14.10 -42.92
CA GLY A 198 -21.90 14.09 -43.59
C GLY A 198 -21.05 12.85 -43.31
N VAL A 199 -21.18 12.22 -42.16
CA VAL A 199 -20.53 10.93 -41.84
C VAL A 199 -21.24 9.76 -42.50
N MET A 200 -22.58 9.83 -42.68
CA MET A 200 -23.30 8.84 -43.49
C MET A 200 -22.92 8.94 -44.96
N ASP A 201 -22.83 10.13 -45.52
CA ASP A 201 -22.45 10.35 -46.92
C ASP A 201 -20.97 10.05 -47.20
N ALA A 202 -20.06 10.33 -46.27
CA ALA A 202 -18.63 10.00 -46.40
C ALA A 202 -18.35 8.48 -46.30
N ASN A 203 -19.19 7.70 -45.63
CA ASN A 203 -19.08 6.24 -45.61
C ASN A 203 -19.53 5.58 -46.95
N VAL A 204 -20.25 6.30 -47.81
CA VAL A 204 -20.65 5.82 -49.15
C VAL A 204 -19.53 6.02 -50.19
N ILE A 205 -18.60 6.95 -49.95
CA ILE A 205 -17.56 7.33 -50.93
C ILE A 205 -16.20 6.64 -50.67
N SER A 206 -15.94 6.16 -49.47
CA SER A 206 -14.75 5.36 -49.21
C SER A 206 -15.02 3.88 -49.41
N SER A 207 -14.79 3.40 -50.65
CA SER A 207 -14.64 1.97 -50.93
C SER A 207 -13.72 1.34 -49.91
N PRO A 208 -14.10 0.23 -49.30
CA PRO A 208 -13.20 -0.45 -48.36
C PRO A 208 -12.05 -1.05 -49.16
N GLY A 209 -10.97 -0.31 -49.29
CA GLY A 209 -9.70 -0.98 -49.55
C GLY A 209 -9.62 -2.09 -48.48
N LYS A 210 -9.66 -3.35 -48.90
CA LYS A 210 -9.55 -4.52 -48.03
C LYS A 210 -8.44 -4.25 -47.03
N SER A 211 -8.81 -3.86 -45.80
CA SER A 211 -7.88 -3.69 -44.67
C SER A 211 -7.22 -5.05 -44.44
N ARG A 212 -6.06 -5.22 -45.08
CA ARG A 212 -5.18 -6.38 -44.82
C ARG A 212 -4.90 -6.41 -43.34
N GLY A 213 -5.60 -7.28 -42.58
CA GLY A 213 -5.13 -7.67 -41.27
C GLY A 213 -5.90 -7.15 -40.04
N SER A 214 -7.19 -6.73 -40.11
CA SER A 214 -7.93 -6.43 -38.89
C SER A 214 -8.08 -7.70 -38.00
N LEU A 215 -7.69 -7.61 -36.72
CA LEU A 215 -7.95 -8.65 -35.75
C LEU A 215 -9.46 -8.80 -35.50
N ALA A 216 -9.92 -10.03 -35.28
CA ALA A 216 -11.30 -10.26 -34.83
C ALA A 216 -11.52 -9.64 -33.45
N PHE A 217 -12.73 -9.12 -33.22
CA PHE A 217 -13.04 -8.41 -31.95
C PHE A 217 -12.73 -9.21 -30.67
N PRO A 218 -13.01 -10.54 -30.56
CA PRO A 218 -12.65 -11.30 -29.38
C PRO A 218 -11.14 -11.29 -29.09
N LEU A 219 -10.29 -11.34 -30.11
CA LEU A 219 -8.84 -11.29 -29.97
C LEU A 219 -8.36 -9.92 -29.48
N VAL A 220 -8.99 -8.85 -29.96
CA VAL A 220 -8.71 -7.49 -29.47
C VAL A 220 -9.15 -7.34 -28.02
N LEU A 221 -10.30 -7.88 -27.64
CA LEU A 221 -10.79 -7.89 -26.26
C LEU A 221 -9.81 -8.62 -25.35
N MET A 222 -9.38 -9.83 -25.72
CA MET A 222 -8.40 -10.59 -24.95
C MET A 222 -7.06 -9.87 -24.82
N ALA A 223 -6.59 -9.22 -25.89
CA ALA A 223 -5.34 -8.48 -25.85
C ALA A 223 -5.41 -7.27 -24.90
N PHE A 224 -6.48 -6.48 -24.96
CA PHE A 224 -6.68 -5.39 -24.01
C PHE A 224 -6.82 -5.90 -22.57
N THR A 225 -7.56 -7.00 -22.36
CA THR A 225 -7.68 -7.61 -21.03
C THR A 225 -6.33 -8.02 -20.46
N ALA A 226 -5.48 -8.68 -21.25
CA ALA A 226 -4.15 -9.09 -20.82
C ALA A 226 -3.24 -7.89 -20.48
N LEU A 227 -3.25 -6.84 -21.31
CA LEU A 227 -2.45 -5.64 -21.08
C LEU A 227 -2.92 -4.87 -19.84
N ILE A 228 -4.23 -4.68 -19.65
CA ILE A 228 -4.79 -3.99 -18.49
C ILE A 228 -4.55 -4.79 -17.21
N TRP A 229 -4.61 -6.11 -17.26
CA TRP A 229 -4.27 -6.97 -16.13
C TRP A 229 -2.81 -6.79 -15.71
N LEU A 230 -1.85 -6.83 -16.66
CA LEU A 230 -0.43 -6.58 -16.37
C LEU A 230 -0.20 -5.18 -15.80
N ASP A 231 -0.81 -4.17 -16.39
CA ASP A 231 -0.74 -2.79 -15.92
C ASP A 231 -1.25 -2.64 -14.49
N SER A 232 -2.46 -3.12 -14.23
CA SER A 232 -3.08 -2.99 -12.91
C SER A 232 -2.33 -3.77 -11.82
N ALA A 233 -1.74 -4.91 -12.17
CA ALA A 233 -0.87 -5.66 -11.25
C ALA A 233 0.42 -4.88 -10.96
N ALA A 234 1.08 -4.35 -11.99
CA ALA A 234 2.29 -3.54 -11.84
C ALA A 234 2.02 -2.26 -11.04
N PHE A 235 0.92 -1.56 -11.37
CA PHE A 235 0.48 -0.38 -10.63
C PHE A 235 0.33 -0.66 -9.13
N PHE A 236 -0.42 -1.72 -8.78
CA PHE A 236 -0.64 -2.09 -7.39
C PHE A 236 0.67 -2.43 -6.67
N ILE A 237 1.53 -3.24 -7.30
CA ILE A 237 2.82 -3.66 -6.72
C ILE A 237 3.74 -2.46 -6.48
N ILE A 238 3.84 -1.53 -7.45
CA ILE A 238 4.61 -0.29 -7.27
C ILE A 238 4.04 0.53 -6.12
N GLN A 239 2.71 0.67 -6.05
CA GLN A 239 2.05 1.48 -5.03
C GLN A 239 2.18 0.90 -3.62
N SER A 240 2.09 -0.42 -3.48
CA SER A 240 2.11 -1.11 -2.19
C SER A 240 3.51 -1.45 -1.67
N THR A 241 4.55 -1.41 -2.53
CA THR A 241 5.93 -1.78 -2.17
C THR A 241 6.81 -0.54 -2.05
N PRO A 242 7.15 -0.07 -0.83
CA PRO A 242 7.91 1.17 -0.63
C PRO A 242 9.24 1.22 -1.40
N ALA A 243 9.96 0.09 -1.47
CA ALA A 243 11.23 0.00 -2.19
C ALA A 243 11.08 0.17 -3.71
N LEU A 244 9.98 -0.26 -4.30
CA LEU A 244 9.67 -0.03 -5.72
C LEU A 244 9.15 1.39 -5.93
N LYS A 245 8.29 1.88 -5.05
CA LYS A 245 7.73 3.23 -5.12
C LYS A 245 8.84 4.30 -5.04
N SER A 246 9.86 4.10 -4.20
CA SER A 246 10.99 5.03 -4.08
C SER A 246 11.79 5.19 -5.38
N GLY A 247 11.92 4.11 -6.16
CA GLY A 247 12.62 4.13 -7.45
C GLY A 247 11.76 4.51 -8.65
N THR A 248 10.44 4.69 -8.48
CA THR A 248 9.50 4.93 -9.60
C THR A 248 8.70 6.22 -9.47
N TRP A 249 7.98 6.41 -8.35
CA TRP A 249 6.98 7.48 -8.18
C TRP A 249 7.25 8.41 -7.00
N GLN A 250 8.29 8.17 -6.23
CA GLN A 250 8.61 9.01 -5.10
C GLN A 250 9.54 10.16 -5.49
N GLY A 251 9.16 11.37 -5.14
CA GLY A 251 9.92 12.58 -5.41
C GLY A 251 9.50 13.28 -6.71
N THR A 252 9.72 14.60 -6.73
CA THR A 252 9.27 15.50 -7.79
C THR A 252 9.83 15.13 -9.16
N THR A 253 11.12 14.76 -9.21
CA THR A 253 11.80 14.40 -10.46
C THR A 253 11.22 13.15 -11.10
N HIS A 254 10.93 12.09 -10.32
CA HIS A 254 10.34 10.86 -10.83
C HIS A 254 8.91 11.10 -11.35
N LEU A 255 8.12 11.93 -10.67
CA LEU A 255 6.77 12.27 -11.12
C LEU A 255 6.78 13.04 -12.44
N TYR A 256 7.63 14.05 -12.59
CA TYR A 256 7.77 14.75 -13.88
C TYR A 256 8.26 13.83 -14.99
N LEU A 257 9.27 13.01 -14.73
CA LEU A 257 9.78 12.04 -15.71
C LEU A 257 8.68 11.09 -16.14
N ASN A 258 7.91 10.54 -15.19
CA ASN A 258 6.80 9.64 -15.46
C ASN A 258 5.72 10.31 -16.32
N GLY A 259 5.31 11.54 -15.97
CA GLY A 259 4.34 12.32 -16.74
C GLY A 259 4.80 12.61 -18.17
N VAL A 260 6.06 13.01 -18.36
CA VAL A 260 6.65 13.26 -19.68
C VAL A 260 6.71 11.97 -20.51
N LEU A 261 7.15 10.84 -19.90
CA LEU A 261 7.20 9.55 -20.59
C LEU A 261 5.81 9.06 -21.00
N HIS A 262 4.79 9.30 -20.20
CA HIS A 262 3.40 9.03 -20.59
C HIS A 262 2.97 9.85 -21.80
N LEU A 263 3.27 11.15 -21.83
CA LEU A 263 2.95 12.02 -22.96
C LEU A 263 3.69 11.57 -24.22
N LEU A 264 4.99 11.32 -24.14
CA LEU A 264 5.79 10.84 -25.26
C LEU A 264 5.33 9.45 -25.74
N GLY A 265 5.00 8.54 -24.82
CA GLY A 265 4.43 7.23 -25.14
C GLY A 265 3.06 7.33 -25.85
N ALA A 266 2.22 8.28 -25.43
CA ALA A 266 0.95 8.54 -26.09
C ALA A 266 1.12 9.07 -27.52
N LEU A 267 2.06 9.98 -27.74
CA LEU A 267 2.41 10.48 -29.08
C LEU A 267 3.04 9.38 -29.95
N ALA A 268 3.90 8.57 -29.38
CA ALA A 268 4.47 7.39 -30.05
C ALA A 268 3.38 6.40 -30.46
N SER A 269 2.37 6.19 -29.61
CA SER A 269 1.19 5.37 -29.94
C SER A 269 0.46 5.90 -31.19
N VAL A 270 0.25 7.20 -31.29
CA VAL A 270 -0.36 7.82 -32.46
C VAL A 270 0.44 7.51 -33.73
N TYR A 271 1.75 7.68 -33.67
CA TYR A 271 2.63 7.39 -34.82
C TYR A 271 2.57 5.91 -35.21
N VAL A 272 2.67 4.99 -34.25
CA VAL A 272 2.63 3.55 -34.52
C VAL A 272 1.26 3.12 -35.03
N LEU A 273 0.16 3.61 -34.43
CA LEU A 273 -1.21 3.35 -34.92
C LEU A 273 -1.42 3.80 -36.37
N HIS A 274 -0.93 5.01 -36.71
CA HIS A 274 -1.07 5.56 -38.04
C HIS A 274 -0.23 4.79 -39.07
N ARG A 275 0.99 4.42 -38.76
CA ARG A 275 1.94 3.80 -39.69
C ARG A 275 1.84 2.28 -39.74
N ARG A 276 1.60 1.60 -38.62
CA ARG A 276 1.71 0.15 -38.47
C ARG A 276 0.43 -0.52 -37.99
N GLY A 277 -0.54 0.25 -37.53
CA GLY A 277 -1.86 -0.21 -37.11
C GLY A 277 -1.92 -0.78 -35.68
N LEU A 278 -3.12 -1.26 -35.31
CA LEU A 278 -3.47 -1.69 -33.97
C LEU A 278 -2.58 -2.86 -33.46
N SER A 279 -2.39 -3.87 -34.28
CA SER A 279 -1.63 -5.07 -33.91
C SER A 279 -0.21 -4.75 -33.41
N THR A 280 0.51 -3.93 -34.19
CA THR A 280 1.88 -3.51 -33.83
C THR A 280 1.90 -2.65 -32.56
N THR A 281 0.89 -1.80 -32.37
CA THR A 281 0.77 -0.97 -31.18
C THR A 281 0.56 -1.82 -29.93
N LEU A 282 -0.32 -2.84 -29.97
CA LEU A 282 -0.54 -3.75 -28.86
C LEU A 282 0.70 -4.61 -28.56
N ALA A 283 1.42 -5.03 -29.60
CA ALA A 283 2.70 -5.74 -29.43
C ALA A 283 3.77 -4.85 -28.78
N ALA A 284 3.90 -3.60 -29.23
CA ALA A 284 4.82 -2.64 -28.61
C ALA A 284 4.45 -2.32 -27.14
N ALA A 285 3.16 -2.19 -26.84
CA ALA A 285 2.67 -2.01 -25.48
C ALA A 285 3.02 -3.21 -24.59
N LEU A 286 2.80 -4.44 -25.08
CA LEU A 286 3.17 -5.64 -24.39
C LEU A 286 4.68 -5.73 -24.13
N LEU A 287 5.50 -5.40 -25.13
CA LEU A 287 6.95 -5.42 -24.98
C LEU A 287 7.39 -4.47 -23.85
N ALA A 288 6.90 -3.22 -23.89
CA ALA A 288 7.25 -2.23 -22.87
C ALA A 288 6.75 -2.63 -21.47
N LEU A 289 5.46 -3.02 -21.34
CA LEU A 289 4.91 -3.48 -20.06
C LEU A 289 5.55 -4.78 -19.58
N GLY A 290 5.80 -5.73 -20.47
CA GLY A 290 6.44 -7.00 -20.11
C GLY A 290 7.85 -6.78 -19.57
N VAL A 291 8.65 -5.92 -20.22
CA VAL A 291 9.98 -5.53 -19.73
C VAL A 291 9.86 -4.84 -18.35
N ALA A 292 8.93 -3.89 -18.20
CA ALA A 292 8.69 -3.23 -16.92
C ALA A 292 8.33 -4.24 -15.82
N CYS A 293 7.40 -5.17 -16.08
CA CYS A 293 7.00 -6.20 -15.11
C CYS A 293 8.17 -7.11 -14.70
N LEU A 294 9.05 -7.46 -15.62
CA LEU A 294 10.24 -8.27 -15.32
C LEU A 294 11.29 -7.47 -14.53
N LEU A 295 11.44 -6.18 -14.81
CA LEU A 295 12.35 -5.30 -14.06
C LEU A 295 11.83 -5.04 -12.62
N LEU A 296 10.53 -4.99 -12.41
CA LEU A 296 9.91 -4.82 -11.09
C LEU A 296 10.12 -6.02 -10.14
N LEU A 297 10.62 -7.15 -10.63
CA LEU A 297 11.01 -8.27 -9.76
C LEU A 297 12.19 -7.94 -8.85
N SER A 298 12.92 -6.85 -9.12
CA SER A 298 14.08 -6.42 -8.34
C SER A 298 13.98 -4.92 -8.02
N PRO A 299 13.96 -4.51 -6.74
CA PRO A 299 13.92 -3.09 -6.36
C PRO A 299 15.08 -2.27 -6.94
N GLN A 300 16.26 -2.88 -7.11
CA GLN A 300 17.44 -2.21 -7.69
C GLN A 300 17.21 -1.78 -9.16
N ARG A 301 16.24 -2.38 -9.85
CA ARG A 301 15.89 -2.08 -11.24
C ARG A 301 14.62 -1.24 -11.37
N ALA A 302 14.05 -0.78 -10.25
CA ALA A 302 12.79 -0.01 -10.24
C ALA A 302 12.88 1.24 -11.12
N PHE A 303 14.00 1.95 -11.10
CA PHE A 303 14.22 3.11 -11.97
C PHE A 303 14.15 2.74 -13.47
N LEU A 304 14.76 1.63 -13.88
CA LEU A 304 14.66 1.16 -15.27
C LEU A 304 13.23 0.77 -15.62
N ALA A 305 12.51 0.14 -14.69
CA ALA A 305 11.09 -0.18 -14.89
C ALA A 305 10.26 1.10 -15.12
N SER A 306 10.56 2.20 -14.42
CA SER A 306 9.88 3.48 -14.56
C SER A 306 10.05 4.15 -15.94
N LEU A 307 11.03 3.73 -16.74
CA LEU A 307 11.18 4.20 -18.13
C LEU A 307 10.25 3.46 -19.10
N PHE A 308 10.03 2.17 -18.89
CA PHE A 308 9.23 1.34 -19.80
C PHE A 308 7.75 1.31 -19.43
N TYR A 309 7.41 1.34 -18.15
CA TYR A 309 6.04 1.23 -17.66
C TYR A 309 5.13 2.34 -18.22
N PRO A 310 5.45 3.65 -18.13
CA PRO A 310 4.60 4.72 -18.65
C PRO A 310 4.40 4.62 -20.16
N ILE A 311 5.45 4.23 -20.88
CA ILE A 311 5.39 4.07 -22.34
C ILE A 311 4.42 2.94 -22.69
N GLY A 312 4.54 1.79 -22.06
CA GLY A 312 3.67 0.64 -22.30
C GLY A 312 2.21 0.92 -22.00
N VAL A 313 1.94 1.58 -20.87
CA VAL A 313 0.60 2.01 -20.46
C VAL A 313 0.02 2.98 -21.50
N SER A 314 0.77 3.99 -21.91
CA SER A 314 0.29 4.99 -22.88
C SER A 314 0.04 4.41 -24.26
N LEU A 315 0.87 3.47 -24.71
CA LEU A 315 0.70 2.80 -26.00
C LEU A 315 -0.66 2.10 -26.10
N TYR A 316 -1.03 1.29 -25.11
CA TYR A 316 -2.32 0.61 -25.18
C TYR A 316 -3.49 1.54 -24.82
N SER A 317 -3.31 2.52 -23.94
CA SER A 317 -4.38 3.44 -23.52
C SER A 317 -4.91 4.29 -24.67
N VAL A 318 -4.02 4.84 -25.52
CA VAL A 318 -4.44 5.55 -26.73
C VAL A 318 -5.18 4.63 -27.69
N ALA A 319 -4.68 3.40 -27.89
CA ALA A 319 -5.35 2.40 -28.70
C ALA A 319 -6.73 2.02 -28.16
N LEU A 320 -6.86 1.87 -26.83
CA LEU A 320 -8.10 1.56 -26.12
C LEU A 320 -9.17 2.62 -26.35
N VAL A 321 -8.83 3.90 -26.15
CA VAL A 321 -9.74 5.03 -26.35
C VAL A 321 -10.14 5.18 -27.82
N ALA A 322 -9.18 5.01 -28.74
CA ALA A 322 -9.40 5.15 -30.17
C ALA A 322 -10.18 3.99 -30.80
N TYR A 323 -10.06 2.78 -30.23
CA TYR A 323 -10.53 1.57 -30.91
C TYR A 323 -12.01 1.58 -31.27
N PRO A 324 -12.98 1.86 -30.37
CA PRO A 324 -14.39 1.70 -30.70
C PRO A 324 -14.85 2.57 -31.89
N ALA A 325 -14.41 3.83 -31.94
CA ALA A 325 -14.89 4.79 -32.94
C ALA A 325 -13.97 4.94 -34.15
N LEU A 326 -12.65 4.69 -34.02
CA LEU A 326 -11.69 5.02 -35.07
C LEU A 326 -11.04 3.79 -35.74
N LEU A 327 -10.86 2.69 -34.99
CA LEU A 327 -10.05 1.55 -35.42
C LEU A 327 -10.85 0.26 -35.60
N SER A 328 -12.06 0.16 -35.04
CA SER A 328 -12.83 -1.09 -34.99
C SER A 328 -13.49 -1.49 -36.31
N GLY A 329 -13.59 -0.57 -37.27
CA GLY A 329 -14.35 -0.78 -38.48
C GLY A 329 -15.88 -0.85 -38.27
N ALA A 330 -16.39 -0.57 -37.08
CA ALA A 330 -17.81 -0.56 -36.77
C ALA A 330 -18.52 0.62 -37.46
N THR A 331 -19.54 0.33 -38.27
CA THR A 331 -20.27 1.32 -39.04
C THR A 331 -21.35 2.03 -38.24
N SER A 332 -22.06 1.28 -37.36
CA SER A 332 -23.14 1.84 -36.53
C SER A 332 -22.68 2.29 -35.16
N SER A 333 -23.37 3.26 -34.56
CA SER A 333 -23.15 3.69 -33.17
C SER A 333 -23.47 2.58 -32.19
N ALA A 334 -24.47 1.75 -32.46
CA ALA A 334 -24.82 0.59 -31.63
C ALA A 334 -23.70 -0.45 -31.58
N GLU A 335 -23.05 -0.74 -32.70
CA GLU A 335 -21.93 -1.68 -32.74
C GLU A 335 -20.70 -1.10 -32.04
N ARG A 336 -20.37 0.19 -32.25
CA ARG A 336 -19.30 0.88 -31.52
C ARG A 336 -19.55 0.84 -30.02
N GLY A 337 -20.79 1.13 -29.60
CA GLY A 337 -21.20 1.09 -28.19
C GLY A 337 -21.07 -0.31 -27.59
N ARG A 338 -21.53 -1.34 -28.28
CA ARG A 338 -21.42 -2.73 -27.85
C ARG A 338 -19.96 -3.15 -27.67
N ARG A 339 -19.09 -2.84 -28.65
CA ARG A 339 -17.64 -3.14 -28.56
C ARG A 339 -16.99 -2.37 -27.39
N ALA A 340 -17.31 -1.09 -27.22
CA ALA A 340 -16.85 -0.29 -26.10
C ALA A 340 -17.31 -0.90 -24.77
N GLY A 341 -18.60 -1.23 -24.65
CA GLY A 341 -19.16 -1.84 -23.45
C GLY A 341 -18.40 -3.10 -23.02
N TRP A 342 -18.18 -4.03 -23.93
CA TRP A 342 -17.42 -5.25 -23.62
C TRP A 342 -15.96 -4.99 -23.27
N ILE A 343 -15.27 -4.09 -23.97
CA ILE A 343 -13.86 -3.77 -23.68
C ILE A 343 -13.71 -3.15 -22.29
N TYR A 344 -14.57 -2.18 -21.95
CA TYR A 344 -14.48 -1.54 -20.64
C TYR A 344 -14.99 -2.43 -19.51
N ALA A 345 -16.02 -3.27 -19.74
CA ALA A 345 -16.48 -4.21 -18.73
C ALA A 345 -15.45 -5.31 -18.43
N ILE A 346 -14.96 -5.99 -19.47
CA ILE A 346 -14.07 -7.15 -19.29
C ILE A 346 -12.60 -6.71 -19.23
N GLY A 347 -12.11 -5.95 -20.20
CA GLY A 347 -10.73 -5.49 -20.20
C GLY A 347 -10.50 -4.48 -19.08
N GLY A 348 -11.33 -3.42 -19.01
CA GLY A 348 -11.18 -2.35 -18.03
C GLY A 348 -11.44 -2.82 -16.61
N TRP A 349 -12.70 -3.09 -16.26
CA TRP A 349 -13.09 -3.36 -14.88
C TRP A 349 -12.66 -4.73 -14.37
N PHE A 350 -13.03 -5.80 -15.09
CA PHE A 350 -12.68 -7.16 -14.64
C PHE A 350 -11.17 -7.40 -14.74
N GLY A 351 -10.52 -7.04 -15.86
CA GLY A 351 -9.08 -7.19 -16.03
C GLY A 351 -8.27 -6.42 -14.98
N SER A 352 -8.68 -5.18 -14.65
CA SER A 352 -8.06 -4.38 -13.61
C SER A 352 -8.23 -5.01 -12.22
N ALA A 353 -9.46 -5.44 -11.87
CA ALA A 353 -9.71 -6.10 -10.58
C ALA A 353 -8.87 -7.37 -10.40
N MET A 354 -8.75 -8.18 -11.45
CA MET A 354 -7.92 -9.39 -11.43
C MET A 354 -6.43 -9.06 -11.31
N GLY A 355 -5.97 -8.01 -11.99
CA GLY A 355 -4.58 -7.54 -11.88
C GLY A 355 -4.22 -7.08 -10.47
N ILE A 356 -5.07 -6.24 -9.87
CA ILE A 356 -4.91 -5.79 -8.48
C ILE A 356 -4.93 -6.98 -7.53
N GLY A 357 -5.90 -7.90 -7.68
CA GLY A 357 -6.00 -9.10 -6.86
C GLY A 357 -4.75 -9.99 -6.93
N MET A 358 -4.17 -10.15 -8.14
CA MET A 358 -2.91 -10.87 -8.32
C MET A 358 -1.76 -10.16 -7.59
N GLY A 359 -1.66 -8.85 -7.72
CA GLY A 359 -0.65 -8.05 -7.02
C GLY A 359 -0.77 -8.15 -5.50
N GLN A 360 -2.00 -8.12 -4.96
CA GLN A 360 -2.27 -8.29 -3.52
C GLN A 360 -1.86 -9.66 -2.99
N HIS A 361 -2.15 -10.73 -3.73
CA HIS A 361 -1.87 -12.09 -3.27
C HIS A 361 -0.41 -12.51 -3.41
N LEU A 362 0.22 -12.13 -4.52
CA LEU A 362 1.55 -12.62 -4.87
C LEU A 362 2.67 -11.62 -4.55
N GLY A 363 2.36 -10.33 -4.41
CA GLY A 363 3.35 -9.27 -4.21
C GLY A 363 4.33 -9.09 -5.39
N HIS A 364 4.16 -9.85 -6.46
CA HIS A 364 4.96 -9.77 -7.69
C HIS A 364 4.15 -10.30 -8.89
N ILE A 365 4.59 -9.99 -10.11
CA ILE A 365 4.01 -10.54 -11.34
C ILE A 365 4.81 -11.78 -11.73
N PRO A 366 4.21 -12.99 -11.72
CA PRO A 366 4.92 -14.18 -12.16
C PRO A 366 5.35 -14.04 -13.62
N PRO A 367 6.61 -14.36 -13.98
CA PRO A 367 7.07 -14.31 -15.37
C PRO A 367 6.26 -15.19 -16.32
N ALA A 368 5.75 -16.31 -15.83
CA ALA A 368 4.83 -17.16 -16.58
C ALA A 368 3.55 -16.42 -17.00
N PHE A 369 3.08 -15.47 -16.19
CA PHE A 369 1.92 -14.65 -16.54
C PHE A 369 2.26 -13.61 -17.62
N VAL A 370 3.46 -13.01 -17.58
CA VAL A 370 3.95 -12.14 -18.66
C VAL A 370 4.04 -12.92 -19.97
N LEU A 371 4.51 -14.16 -19.91
CA LEU A 371 4.58 -15.05 -21.06
C LEU A 371 3.17 -15.41 -21.59
N ALA A 372 2.23 -15.73 -20.71
CA ALA A 372 0.85 -16.01 -21.09
C ALA A 372 0.20 -14.78 -21.78
N ALA A 373 0.41 -13.58 -21.25
CA ALA A 373 -0.03 -12.34 -21.90
C ALA A 373 0.63 -12.16 -23.28
N ALA A 374 1.91 -12.52 -23.42
CA ALA A 374 2.62 -12.48 -24.69
C ALA A 374 1.99 -13.45 -25.71
N VAL A 375 1.64 -14.65 -25.29
CA VAL A 375 0.93 -15.61 -26.17
C VAL A 375 -0.43 -15.02 -26.61
N VAL A 376 -1.23 -14.49 -25.69
CA VAL A 376 -2.55 -13.91 -26.00
C VAL A 376 -2.45 -12.75 -26.98
N VAL A 377 -1.48 -11.86 -26.82
CA VAL A 377 -1.34 -10.65 -27.66
C VAL A 377 -0.63 -10.96 -28.98
N LEU A 378 0.39 -11.81 -29.00
CA LEU A 378 1.25 -12.02 -30.19
C LEU A 378 0.79 -13.18 -31.06
N PHE A 379 0.27 -14.27 -30.48
CA PHE A 379 -0.09 -15.47 -31.23
C PHE A 379 -1.10 -15.23 -32.35
N PRO A 380 -2.19 -14.47 -32.17
CA PRO A 380 -3.11 -14.12 -33.25
C PRO A 380 -2.46 -13.34 -34.39
N GLN A 381 -1.39 -12.61 -34.07
CA GLN A 381 -0.64 -11.80 -35.03
C GLN A 381 0.37 -12.66 -35.81
N LEU A 382 1.01 -13.61 -35.13
CA LEU A 382 1.94 -14.59 -35.75
C LEU A 382 1.25 -15.47 -36.78
N ILE A 383 0.01 -15.88 -36.53
CA ILE A 383 -0.78 -16.67 -37.49
C ILE A 383 -1.11 -15.86 -38.77
N LYS A 384 -1.33 -14.55 -38.63
CA LYS A 384 -1.75 -13.67 -39.76
C LYS A 384 -0.60 -13.05 -40.53
N THR A 385 0.51 -12.79 -39.88
CA THR A 385 1.64 -12.09 -40.50
C THR A 385 2.91 -12.89 -40.31
N ARG A 386 3.48 -13.42 -41.39
CA ARG A 386 4.88 -13.94 -41.38
C ARG A 386 5.89 -12.77 -41.26
N GLY A 387 5.59 -11.74 -40.46
CA GLY A 387 6.36 -10.50 -40.44
C GLY A 387 7.61 -10.59 -39.56
N ARG A 388 8.75 -10.14 -40.10
CA ARG A 388 10.06 -10.05 -39.41
C ARG A 388 10.00 -9.27 -38.09
N GLU A 389 9.09 -8.29 -38.00
CA GLU A 389 8.98 -7.39 -36.82
C GLU A 389 8.42 -8.10 -35.58
N LEU A 390 7.50 -9.04 -35.78
CA LEU A 390 6.90 -9.81 -34.70
C LEU A 390 7.82 -10.92 -34.21
N ALA A 391 8.58 -11.52 -35.14
CA ALA A 391 9.62 -12.47 -34.78
C ALA A 391 10.71 -11.81 -33.91
N ALA A 392 11.07 -10.55 -34.20
CA ALA A 392 12.02 -9.79 -33.39
C ALA A 392 11.46 -9.49 -31.99
N ALA A 393 10.20 -9.04 -31.87
CA ALA A 393 9.56 -8.79 -30.56
C ALA A 393 9.45 -10.08 -29.73
N THR A 394 9.06 -11.17 -30.36
CA THR A 394 9.00 -12.50 -29.70
C THR A 394 10.40 -12.98 -29.29
N ALA A 395 11.41 -12.78 -30.15
CA ALA A 395 12.80 -13.12 -29.82
C ALA A 395 13.35 -12.30 -28.66
N ILE A 396 13.01 -10.99 -28.56
CA ILE A 396 13.41 -10.13 -27.44
C ILE A 396 12.74 -10.59 -26.13
N LEU A 397 11.44 -10.93 -26.16
CA LEU A 397 10.73 -11.46 -25.00
C LEU A 397 11.28 -12.83 -24.55
N LEU A 398 11.59 -13.71 -25.50
CA LEU A 398 12.21 -14.99 -25.21
C LEU A 398 13.64 -14.82 -24.70
N ALA A 399 14.42 -13.90 -25.27
CA ALA A 399 15.75 -13.56 -24.78
C ALA A 399 15.71 -12.95 -23.36
N ALA A 400 14.75 -12.06 -23.07
CA ALA A 400 14.54 -11.53 -21.73
C ALA A 400 14.12 -12.61 -20.73
N ALA A 401 13.23 -13.53 -21.13
CA ALA A 401 12.83 -14.67 -20.31
C ALA A 401 13.99 -15.66 -20.10
N ALA A 402 14.80 -15.92 -21.13
CA ALA A 402 16.00 -16.75 -21.02
C ALA A 402 17.08 -16.09 -20.15
N ALA A 403 17.33 -14.79 -20.32
CA ALA A 403 18.24 -14.03 -19.46
C ALA A 403 17.79 -14.01 -18.00
N TRP A 404 16.48 -13.90 -17.76
CA TRP A 404 15.90 -14.00 -16.42
C TRP A 404 16.06 -15.42 -15.84
N ALA A 405 15.78 -16.46 -16.62
CA ALA A 405 15.91 -17.85 -16.20
C ALA A 405 17.38 -18.20 -15.89
N THR A 406 18.33 -17.76 -16.73
CA THR A 406 19.78 -17.93 -16.51
C THR A 406 20.24 -17.13 -15.30
N GLN A 407 19.78 -15.89 -15.09
CA GLN A 407 20.12 -15.11 -13.91
C GLN A 407 19.60 -15.77 -12.63
N ARG A 408 18.41 -16.37 -12.65
CA ARG A 408 17.85 -17.11 -11.51
C ARG A 408 18.62 -18.40 -11.23
N SER A 409 19.12 -19.05 -12.27
CA SER A 409 19.96 -20.25 -12.15
C SER A 409 21.38 -19.93 -11.69
N LEU A 410 21.90 -18.72 -12.01
CA LEU A 410 23.21 -18.23 -11.60
C LEU A 410 23.17 -17.46 -10.27
N SER A 411 22.01 -17.03 -9.83
CA SER A 411 21.85 -16.47 -8.49
C SER A 411 22.01 -17.61 -7.49
N PRO A 412 22.93 -17.53 -6.51
CA PRO A 412 22.97 -18.53 -5.45
C PRO A 412 21.58 -18.65 -4.86
N ALA A 413 21.14 -19.88 -4.58
CA ALA A 413 19.90 -20.11 -3.85
C ALA A 413 19.92 -19.19 -2.62
N PRO A 414 18.84 -18.44 -2.34
CA PRO A 414 18.83 -17.59 -1.16
C PRO A 414 19.24 -18.44 0.03
N SER A 415 20.26 -18.00 0.73
CA SER A 415 20.71 -18.70 1.95
C SER A 415 19.49 -18.93 2.83
N PRO A 416 19.33 -20.11 3.44
CA PRO A 416 18.21 -20.34 4.35
C PRO A 416 18.20 -19.22 5.39
N LEU A 417 17.04 -18.64 5.64
CA LEU A 417 16.88 -17.57 6.62
C LEU A 417 17.47 -18.02 7.96
N THR A 418 18.24 -17.16 8.58
CA THR A 418 18.71 -17.39 9.94
C THR A 418 17.51 -17.45 10.90
N GLN A 419 17.71 -18.01 12.09
CA GLN A 419 16.67 -18.05 13.12
C GLN A 419 16.13 -16.66 13.44
N VAL A 420 17.01 -15.67 13.56
CA VAL A 420 16.67 -14.26 13.81
C VAL A 420 15.82 -13.67 12.67
N GLU A 421 16.18 -13.93 11.41
CA GLU A 421 15.41 -13.43 10.27
C GLU A 421 14.02 -14.09 10.19
N ARG A 422 13.92 -15.39 10.49
CA ARG A 422 12.62 -16.06 10.62
C ARG A 422 11.80 -15.45 11.74
N GLY A 423 12.41 -15.20 12.89
CA GLY A 423 11.77 -14.56 14.05
C GLY A 423 11.27 -13.15 13.73
N ARG A 424 12.07 -12.35 13.03
CA ARG A 424 11.65 -11.04 12.54
C ARG A 424 10.43 -11.13 11.61
N ASN A 425 10.41 -12.12 10.73
CA ASN A 425 9.26 -12.35 9.86
C ASN A 425 8.01 -12.77 10.66
N VAL A 426 8.17 -13.57 11.72
CA VAL A 426 7.07 -13.91 12.64
C VAL A 426 6.54 -12.63 13.33
N TYR A 427 7.43 -11.77 13.85
CA TYR A 427 7.06 -10.50 14.48
C TYR A 427 6.20 -9.61 13.58
N ILE A 428 6.56 -9.52 12.31
CA ILE A 428 5.81 -8.75 11.31
C ILE A 428 4.49 -9.45 10.96
N ALA A 429 4.52 -10.76 10.71
CA ALA A 429 3.36 -11.53 10.27
C ALA A 429 2.26 -11.65 11.34
N GLU A 430 2.64 -11.78 12.61
CA GLU A 430 1.68 -11.79 13.73
C GLU A 430 1.21 -10.38 14.12
N GLY A 431 1.73 -9.34 13.48
CA GLY A 431 1.29 -7.96 13.69
C GLY A 431 1.74 -7.35 15.02
N CYS A 432 2.80 -7.86 15.65
CA CYS A 432 3.32 -7.34 16.92
C CYS A 432 3.61 -5.83 16.85
N ILE A 433 4.07 -5.36 15.69
CA ILE A 433 4.35 -3.95 15.40
C ILE A 433 3.12 -3.03 15.49
N ASN A 434 1.91 -3.57 15.44
CA ASN A 434 0.69 -2.76 15.55
C ASN A 434 0.44 -2.28 16.98
N CYS A 435 0.91 -3.05 17.99
CA CYS A 435 0.76 -2.72 19.41
C CYS A 435 2.07 -2.28 20.06
N HIS A 436 3.21 -2.79 19.59
CA HIS A 436 4.55 -2.47 20.06
C HIS A 436 5.30 -1.62 19.04
N SER A 437 6.25 -0.80 19.52
CA SER A 437 7.18 -0.08 18.67
C SER A 437 8.61 -0.58 18.89
N GLN A 438 9.49 -0.31 17.92
CA GLN A 438 10.94 -0.36 18.07
C GLN A 438 11.49 1.04 17.75
N TYR A 439 10.89 2.03 18.42
CA TYR A 439 11.22 3.45 18.26
C TYR A 439 10.93 4.20 19.55
N VAL A 440 11.98 4.45 20.33
CA VAL A 440 11.91 5.25 21.56
C VAL A 440 11.64 6.72 21.19
N ARG A 441 10.58 7.30 21.75
CA ARG A 441 10.17 8.68 21.43
C ARG A 441 11.08 9.67 22.16
N PRO A 442 11.77 10.55 21.42
CA PRO A 442 12.62 11.55 22.05
C PRO A 442 11.79 12.54 22.88
N ASN A 443 12.40 13.07 23.94
CA ASN A 443 11.80 14.07 24.84
C ASN A 443 10.51 13.61 25.55
N THR A 444 10.37 12.31 25.79
CA THR A 444 9.27 11.72 26.58
C THR A 444 9.82 10.80 27.66
N SER A 445 8.95 10.29 28.54
CA SER A 445 9.29 9.26 29.52
C SER A 445 9.82 7.96 28.89
N ASP A 446 9.59 7.76 27.61
CA ASP A 446 10.10 6.60 26.88
C ASP A 446 11.61 6.44 27.01
N VAL A 447 12.36 7.56 27.00
CA VAL A 447 13.83 7.54 27.08
C VAL A 447 14.33 6.90 28.37
N LEU A 448 13.61 7.07 29.48
CA LEU A 448 13.93 6.41 30.74
C LEU A 448 13.37 4.98 30.81
N LEU A 449 12.18 4.76 30.26
CA LEU A 449 11.46 3.49 30.43
C LEU A 449 11.90 2.41 29.43
N TRP A 450 12.32 2.81 28.22
CA TRP A 450 12.45 1.87 27.09
C TRP A 450 13.81 1.92 26.38
N GLY A 451 14.73 2.75 26.82
CA GLY A 451 16.08 2.83 26.29
C GLY A 451 16.39 4.12 25.52
N PRO A 452 17.61 4.21 24.97
CA PRO A 452 18.05 5.39 24.23
C PRO A 452 17.28 5.55 22.91
N VAL A 453 17.17 6.80 22.44
CA VAL A 453 16.56 7.13 21.16
C VAL A 453 17.42 6.59 20.01
N GLN A 454 16.80 5.86 19.09
CA GLN A 454 17.46 5.37 17.89
C GLN A 454 17.84 6.52 16.96
N THR A 455 19.00 6.42 16.35
CA THR A 455 19.44 7.35 15.31
C THR A 455 18.66 7.14 14.02
N LEU A 456 18.58 8.17 13.18
CA LEU A 456 17.98 8.06 11.85
C LEU A 456 18.69 7.01 10.97
N ALA A 457 19.99 6.80 11.17
CA ALA A 457 20.75 5.79 10.46
C ALA A 457 20.32 4.37 10.84
N GLU A 458 20.14 4.10 12.12
CA GLU A 458 19.63 2.81 12.63
C GLU A 458 18.22 2.52 12.12
N LEU A 459 17.32 3.50 12.16
CA LEU A 459 15.96 3.34 11.64
C LEU A 459 15.96 3.08 10.12
N ARG A 460 16.82 3.74 9.36
CA ARG A 460 16.96 3.52 7.91
C ARG A 460 17.62 2.19 7.56
N ALA A 461 18.41 1.61 8.44
CA ALA A 461 19.02 0.29 8.24
C ALA A 461 17.99 -0.84 8.35
N GLN A 462 16.89 -0.64 9.10
CA GLN A 462 15.81 -1.62 9.20
C GLN A 462 14.98 -1.67 7.91
N ARG A 463 14.67 -2.89 7.46
CA ARG A 463 13.86 -3.11 6.25
C ARG A 463 12.78 -4.16 6.47
N PRO A 464 11.51 -3.76 6.64
CA PRO A 464 10.99 -2.40 6.83
C PRO A 464 11.37 -1.82 8.22
N PRO A 465 11.33 -0.49 8.40
CA PRO A 465 11.47 0.13 9.73
C PRO A 465 10.30 -0.28 10.62
N LEU A 466 10.59 -0.71 11.85
CA LEU A 466 9.58 -1.20 12.79
C LEU A 466 9.22 -0.11 13.82
N ILE A 467 8.79 1.04 13.34
CA ILE A 467 8.50 2.23 14.17
C ILE A 467 7.28 2.03 15.06
N GLY A 468 6.34 1.19 14.63
CA GLY A 468 5.06 1.00 15.32
C GLY A 468 3.99 2.01 14.88
N ASN A 469 2.73 1.61 15.02
CA ASN A 469 1.60 2.41 14.54
C ASN A 469 0.77 2.98 15.71
N ARG A 470 0.33 2.11 16.61
CA ARG A 470 -0.45 2.46 17.81
C ARG A 470 0.20 1.81 19.01
N ARG A 471 1.10 2.45 19.67
CA ARG A 471 1.71 1.84 20.84
C ARG A 471 0.66 1.62 21.96
N GLN A 472 0.20 0.39 22.11
CA GLN A 472 -0.66 -0.08 23.22
C GLN A 472 0.15 -0.86 24.26
N GLY A 473 1.25 -1.46 23.84
CA GLY A 473 2.26 -2.11 24.69
C GLY A 473 3.56 -1.30 24.76
N PRO A 474 4.57 -1.78 25.51
CA PRO A 474 5.87 -1.14 25.63
C PRO A 474 6.65 -1.09 24.32
N ASP A 475 7.62 -0.17 24.24
CA ASP A 475 8.64 -0.23 23.20
C ASP A 475 9.56 -1.42 23.43
N LEU A 476 9.97 -2.08 22.35
CA LEU A 476 10.77 -3.31 22.40
C LEU A 476 12.23 -3.10 21.95
N SER A 477 12.68 -1.88 21.74
CA SER A 477 14.05 -1.61 21.26
C SER A 477 15.14 -2.15 22.17
N GLU A 478 14.86 -2.32 23.45
CA GLU A 478 15.80 -2.79 24.47
C GLU A 478 15.29 -4.05 25.20
N VAL A 479 14.35 -4.77 24.59
CA VAL A 479 13.69 -5.90 25.27
C VAL A 479 14.65 -7.02 25.67
N ALA A 480 15.71 -7.25 24.92
CA ALA A 480 16.72 -8.26 25.21
C ALA A 480 17.42 -8.05 26.55
N MET A 481 17.57 -6.80 26.98
CA MET A 481 18.20 -6.47 28.26
C MET A 481 17.22 -6.50 29.43
N ARG A 482 15.91 -6.46 29.16
CA ARG A 482 14.86 -6.31 30.16
C ARG A 482 14.07 -7.58 30.43
N ARG A 483 14.06 -8.52 29.49
CA ARG A 483 13.24 -9.74 29.55
C ARG A 483 14.05 -10.95 29.11
N SER A 484 14.14 -11.94 29.97
CA SER A 484 14.78 -13.21 29.61
C SER A 484 13.95 -14.01 28.62
N PRO A 485 14.57 -14.94 27.86
CA PRO A 485 13.84 -15.89 27.01
C PRO A 485 12.74 -16.65 27.74
N LEU A 486 12.97 -17.03 28.99
CA LEU A 486 11.98 -17.70 29.81
C LEU A 486 10.77 -16.80 30.09
N TRP A 487 11.03 -15.55 30.49
CA TRP A 487 9.97 -14.57 30.73
C TRP A 487 9.16 -14.31 29.44
N LEU A 488 9.83 -14.11 28.30
CA LEU A 488 9.19 -13.90 27.01
C LEU A 488 8.30 -15.09 26.65
N ARG A 489 8.79 -16.32 26.81
CA ARG A 489 8.01 -17.52 26.54
C ARG A 489 6.76 -17.59 27.44
N ALA A 490 6.90 -17.38 28.75
CA ALA A 490 5.79 -17.39 29.68
C ALA A 490 4.76 -16.31 29.36
N HIS A 491 5.23 -15.11 29.03
CA HIS A 491 4.39 -13.97 28.64
C HIS A 491 3.62 -14.25 27.34
N PHE A 492 4.22 -14.87 26.32
CA PHE A 492 3.51 -15.24 25.11
C PHE A 492 2.42 -16.30 25.34
N TYR A 493 2.61 -17.21 26.30
CA TYR A 493 1.57 -18.18 26.65
C TYR A 493 0.40 -17.55 27.42
N ALA A 494 0.68 -16.71 28.39
CA ALA A 494 -0.33 -16.17 29.29
C ALA A 494 -0.01 -14.70 29.70
N PRO A 495 -0.16 -13.74 28.75
CA PRO A 495 0.25 -12.35 28.99
C PRO A 495 -0.37 -11.72 30.24
N SER A 496 -1.67 -11.89 30.45
CA SER A 496 -2.40 -11.32 31.60
C SER A 496 -2.08 -11.99 32.95
N GLN A 497 -1.49 -13.19 32.94
CA GLN A 497 -1.03 -13.86 34.16
C GLN A 497 0.40 -13.46 34.55
N ILE A 498 1.22 -13.08 33.57
CA ILE A 498 2.61 -12.66 33.79
C ILE A 498 2.73 -11.16 34.02
N SER A 499 1.88 -10.37 33.36
CA SER A 499 1.74 -8.92 33.56
C SER A 499 0.28 -8.61 33.79
N HIS A 500 -0.09 -8.32 35.02
CA HIS A 500 -1.49 -8.09 35.38
C HIS A 500 -2.08 -6.93 34.59
N GLY A 501 -3.31 -7.10 34.12
CA GLY A 501 -3.98 -6.09 33.26
C GLY A 501 -3.50 -6.01 31.82
N SER A 502 -2.59 -6.88 31.39
CA SER A 502 -2.16 -6.92 29.99
C SER A 502 -3.32 -7.25 29.06
N ILE A 503 -3.51 -6.44 28.02
CA ILE A 503 -4.48 -6.65 26.93
C ILE A 503 -3.87 -7.44 25.75
N MET A 504 -2.60 -7.84 25.86
CA MET A 504 -1.92 -8.61 24.82
C MET A 504 -2.60 -9.97 24.66
N PRO A 505 -2.93 -10.42 23.43
CA PRO A 505 -3.47 -11.75 23.20
C PRO A 505 -2.42 -12.84 23.43
N SER A 506 -2.84 -14.06 23.75
CA SER A 506 -1.94 -15.21 23.84
C SER A 506 -1.41 -15.60 22.44
N PHE A 507 -0.11 -15.81 22.37
CA PHE A 507 0.62 -16.34 21.20
C PHE A 507 1.21 -17.74 21.48
N GLY A 508 0.69 -18.46 22.46
CA GLY A 508 1.13 -19.81 22.82
C GLY A 508 1.07 -20.82 21.66
N ASN A 509 0.20 -20.58 20.68
CA ASN A 509 0.11 -21.37 19.45
C ASN A 509 1.42 -21.37 18.62
N LEU A 510 2.24 -20.33 18.69
CA LEU A 510 3.51 -20.23 17.97
C LEU A 510 4.54 -21.28 18.43
N PHE A 511 4.42 -21.74 19.66
CA PHE A 511 5.32 -22.75 20.27
C PHE A 511 4.91 -24.20 19.95
N ARG A 512 3.81 -24.41 19.20
CA ARG A 512 3.51 -25.73 18.62
C ARG A 512 4.44 -26.08 17.46
N ALA A 513 5.15 -25.08 16.95
CA ALA A 513 6.19 -25.19 15.92
C ALA A 513 7.36 -24.27 16.32
N GLN A 514 8.41 -24.23 15.55
CA GLN A 514 9.63 -23.44 15.82
C GLN A 514 9.42 -21.91 15.81
N ARG A 515 8.25 -21.44 15.38
CA ARG A 515 7.96 -19.99 15.19
C ARG A 515 8.10 -19.18 16.48
N GLY A 516 7.69 -19.73 17.61
CA GLY A 516 7.82 -19.08 18.93
C GLY A 516 9.29 -18.91 19.34
N ASP A 517 10.10 -19.94 19.13
CA ASP A 517 11.55 -19.90 19.43
C ASP A 517 12.28 -18.96 18.47
N ASP A 518 11.90 -18.94 17.20
CA ASP A 518 12.42 -18.00 16.21
C ASP A 518 12.09 -16.54 16.62
N LEU A 519 10.85 -16.28 17.08
CA LEU A 519 10.42 -14.97 17.56
C LEU A 519 11.25 -14.51 18.78
N ILE A 520 11.47 -15.39 19.76
CA ILE A 520 12.30 -15.08 20.93
C ILE A 520 13.72 -14.75 20.48
N ALA A 521 14.33 -15.57 19.61
CA ALA A 521 15.67 -15.32 19.09
C ALA A 521 15.80 -13.95 18.39
N PHE A 522 14.76 -13.48 17.69
CA PHE A 522 14.73 -12.13 17.15
C PHE A 522 14.67 -11.06 18.25
N LEU A 523 13.79 -11.22 19.24
CA LEU A 523 13.65 -10.26 20.34
C LEU A 523 14.92 -10.14 21.16
N GLU A 524 15.67 -11.23 21.33
CA GLU A 524 16.97 -11.23 22.01
C GLU A 524 18.07 -10.44 21.28
N THR A 525 17.86 -10.08 20.02
CA THR A 525 18.77 -9.17 19.28
C THR A 525 18.45 -7.69 19.50
N LEU A 526 17.31 -7.36 20.10
CA LEU A 526 16.85 -5.98 20.27
C LEU A 526 17.49 -5.36 21.52
N GLN A 527 18.67 -4.79 21.32
CA GLN A 527 19.45 -4.07 22.35
C GLN A 527 20.20 -2.90 21.71
N PRO A 528 20.37 -1.78 22.42
CA PRO A 528 21.16 -0.67 21.95
C PRO A 528 22.66 -1.00 21.95
N ALA A 529 23.46 -0.16 21.28
CA ALA A 529 24.91 -0.26 21.34
C ALA A 529 25.42 -0.09 22.78
N ALA A 530 26.46 -0.83 23.18
CA ALA A 530 26.95 -0.88 24.54
C ALA A 530 27.15 0.49 25.23
N PRO A 531 27.70 1.55 24.59
CA PRO A 531 27.82 2.86 25.22
C PRO A 531 26.48 3.51 25.56
N ALA A 532 25.47 3.38 24.66
CA ALA A 532 24.13 3.92 24.88
C ALA A 532 23.36 3.13 25.95
N ALA A 533 23.53 1.80 25.98
CA ALA A 533 22.97 0.94 27.01
C ALA A 533 23.53 1.28 28.42
N ALA A 534 24.83 1.51 28.53
CA ALA A 534 25.45 1.92 29.78
C ALA A 534 24.91 3.27 30.28
N GLN A 535 24.86 4.27 29.41
CA GLN A 535 24.31 5.58 29.75
C GLN A 535 22.84 5.50 30.20
N HIS A 536 22.04 4.66 29.54
CA HIS A 536 20.66 4.44 29.91
C HIS A 536 20.56 3.77 31.28
N ARG A 537 21.42 2.78 31.57
CA ARG A 537 21.47 2.13 32.88
C ARG A 537 21.86 3.10 33.98
N ASP A 538 22.79 4.02 33.74
CA ASP A 538 23.14 5.07 34.71
C ASP A 538 21.92 5.94 35.06
N ALA A 539 21.07 6.28 34.05
CA ALA A 539 19.84 7.02 34.29
C ALA A 539 18.81 6.24 35.13
N GLU A 540 18.70 4.92 34.93
CA GLU A 540 17.85 4.05 35.76
C GLU A 540 18.34 3.98 37.23
N LEU A 541 19.65 3.93 37.44
CA LEU A 541 20.24 3.82 38.78
C LEU A 541 20.14 5.09 39.63
N ILE A 542 19.87 6.26 39.02
CA ILE A 542 19.62 7.51 39.76
C ILE A 542 18.11 7.80 39.91
N TRP A 543 17.23 7.05 39.22
CA TRP A 543 15.78 7.27 39.31
C TRP A 543 15.24 6.89 40.70
N GLN A 544 14.26 7.67 41.15
CA GLN A 544 13.48 7.40 42.36
C GLN A 544 12.02 7.83 42.13
N PRO A 545 11.06 7.18 42.81
CA PRO A 545 9.69 7.66 42.81
C PRO A 545 9.62 9.11 43.28
N ALA A 546 8.70 9.89 42.70
CA ALA A 546 8.46 11.28 43.08
C ALA A 546 8.15 11.37 44.59
N SER A 547 8.62 12.42 45.29
CA SER A 547 8.42 12.61 46.73
C SER A 547 6.94 12.57 47.15
N ALA A 548 6.04 13.10 46.30
CA ALA A 548 4.60 13.01 46.55
C ALA A 548 4.09 11.55 46.53
N ALA A 549 4.62 10.72 45.66
CA ALA A 549 4.29 9.30 45.56
C ALA A 549 4.81 8.51 46.79
N LEU A 550 6.04 8.80 47.25
CA LEU A 550 6.61 8.21 48.44
C LEU A 550 5.78 8.55 49.69
N ASN A 551 5.31 9.80 49.81
CA ASN A 551 4.49 10.26 50.95
C ASN A 551 3.08 9.67 50.96
N ALA A 552 2.53 9.34 49.80
CA ALA A 552 1.20 8.76 49.66
C ALA A 552 1.20 7.21 49.67
N ALA A 553 2.36 6.59 49.64
CA ALA A 553 2.52 5.13 49.56
C ALA A 553 1.99 4.42 50.80
N THR A 554 1.36 3.26 50.64
CA THR A 554 0.88 2.41 51.74
C THR A 554 1.30 0.95 51.54
N ALA A 555 1.71 0.29 52.61
CA ALA A 555 2.06 -1.12 52.56
C ALA A 555 0.85 -2.02 52.22
N ALA A 556 -0.38 -1.61 52.56
CA ALA A 556 -1.58 -2.35 52.24
C ALA A 556 -1.82 -2.41 50.72
N HIS A 557 -1.66 -1.27 50.00
CA HIS A 557 -1.69 -1.25 48.55
C HIS A 557 -0.54 -2.04 47.94
N GLY A 558 0.66 -1.91 48.50
CA GLY A 558 1.83 -2.69 48.10
C GLY A 558 1.63 -4.20 48.23
N GLN A 559 0.90 -4.68 49.25
CA GLN A 559 0.55 -6.09 49.42
C GLN A 559 -0.33 -6.62 48.26
N ILE A 560 -1.32 -5.84 47.85
CA ILE A 560 -2.20 -6.20 46.74
C ILE A 560 -1.37 -6.35 45.45
N LEU A 561 -0.55 -5.36 45.15
CA LEU A 561 0.32 -5.38 43.98
C LEU A 561 1.35 -6.52 44.03
N TYR A 562 1.90 -6.82 45.21
CA TYR A 562 2.83 -7.93 45.39
C TYR A 562 2.20 -9.27 45.00
N ILE A 563 0.97 -9.51 45.43
CA ILE A 563 0.25 -10.74 45.08
C ILE A 563 0.02 -10.84 43.56
N GLN A 564 -0.24 -9.72 42.93
CA GLN A 564 -0.54 -9.66 41.48
C GLN A 564 0.71 -9.81 40.63
N GLU A 565 1.81 -9.16 40.98
CA GLU A 565 2.98 -9.00 40.13
C GLU A 565 4.21 -9.81 40.55
N CYS A 566 4.36 -10.12 41.85
CA CYS A 566 5.61 -10.64 42.43
C CYS A 566 5.49 -12.07 42.96
N ALA A 567 4.37 -12.41 43.62
CA ALA A 567 4.19 -13.66 44.34
C ALA A 567 4.35 -14.91 43.46
N THR A 568 3.95 -14.80 42.18
CA THR A 568 4.09 -15.89 41.18
C THR A 568 5.52 -16.43 41.10
N CYS A 569 6.54 -15.59 41.33
CA CYS A 569 7.95 -15.96 41.27
C CYS A 569 8.60 -16.01 42.68
N HIS A 570 8.19 -15.12 43.59
CA HIS A 570 8.88 -14.93 44.88
C HIS A 570 8.29 -15.71 46.05
N ASP A 571 7.06 -16.26 45.93
CA ASP A 571 6.40 -17.07 46.98
C ASP A 571 6.32 -18.56 46.65
N VAL A 572 7.00 -19.04 45.60
CA VAL A 572 6.97 -20.44 45.20
C VAL A 572 8.04 -21.23 45.95
N GLU A 573 7.60 -22.29 46.64
CA GLU A 573 8.44 -23.18 47.43
C GLU A 573 8.26 -24.66 47.00
N GLY A 574 9.06 -25.54 47.59
CA GLY A 574 8.91 -27.00 47.44
C GLY A 574 9.30 -27.55 46.08
N ALA A 575 8.56 -28.58 45.62
CA ALA A 575 8.86 -29.35 44.41
C ALA A 575 8.84 -28.51 43.15
N THR A 576 7.92 -27.57 43.02
CA THR A 576 7.83 -26.64 41.85
C THR A 576 9.08 -25.79 41.72
N ARG A 577 9.60 -25.28 42.86
CA ARG A 577 10.84 -24.51 42.87
C ARG A 577 12.06 -25.34 42.46
N LEU A 578 12.08 -26.63 42.82
CA LEU A 578 13.14 -27.53 42.39
C LEU A 578 13.15 -27.75 40.88
N GLN A 579 11.99 -27.85 40.27
CA GLN A 579 11.87 -27.97 38.82
C GLN A 579 12.37 -26.71 38.10
N TRP A 580 12.26 -25.54 38.71
CA TRP A 580 12.71 -24.27 38.12
C TRP A 580 14.22 -24.13 38.01
N ARG A 581 15.02 -24.94 38.73
CA ARG A 581 16.50 -24.93 38.66
C ARG A 581 17.06 -25.13 37.26
N THR A 582 16.32 -25.81 36.37
CA THR A 582 16.73 -26.06 35.00
C THR A 582 16.23 -25.00 34.02
N SER A 583 15.29 -24.16 34.44
CA SER A 583 14.61 -23.19 33.57
C SER A 583 15.08 -21.75 33.82
N PHE A 584 15.30 -21.37 35.09
CA PHE A 584 15.76 -20.05 35.46
C PHE A 584 17.28 -19.96 35.39
N HIS A 585 17.82 -18.85 34.89
CA HIS A 585 19.25 -18.54 35.00
C HIS A 585 19.69 -18.48 36.47
N ARG A 586 18.85 -17.83 37.29
CA ARG A 586 19.00 -17.76 38.75
C ARG A 586 17.61 -17.85 39.37
N LEU A 587 17.44 -18.75 40.34
CA LEU A 587 16.17 -18.90 41.03
C LEU A 587 15.74 -17.58 41.69
N PRO A 588 14.46 -17.17 41.55
CA PRO A 588 13.94 -15.99 42.22
C PRO A 588 14.17 -16.07 43.73
N THR A 589 14.60 -14.99 44.35
CA THR A 589 14.81 -14.93 45.82
C THR A 589 13.46 -15.08 46.54
N ILE A 590 13.39 -15.95 47.54
CA ILE A 590 12.25 -15.96 48.47
C ILE A 590 12.45 -14.76 49.41
N LEU A 591 11.59 -13.73 49.28
CA LEU A 591 11.80 -12.45 49.95
C LEU A 591 11.77 -12.53 51.50
N LYS A 592 11.15 -13.57 52.06
CA LYS A 592 11.09 -13.81 53.51
C LYS A 592 12.35 -14.45 54.08
N THR A 593 13.11 -15.17 53.25
CA THR A 593 14.22 -16.02 53.74
C THR A 593 15.57 -15.73 53.10
N GLY A 594 15.59 -15.03 51.96
CA GLY A 594 16.82 -14.77 51.18
C GLY A 594 17.30 -15.99 50.39
N PRO A 595 18.53 -16.00 49.91
CA PRO A 595 19.56 -14.95 50.03
C PRO A 595 19.31 -13.71 49.18
N TYR A 596 19.79 -12.54 49.63
CA TYR A 596 19.62 -11.23 48.95
C TYR A 596 20.96 -10.80 48.36
N PHE A 597 21.15 -11.04 47.08
CA PHE A 597 22.42 -10.81 46.41
C PHE A 597 22.59 -9.37 45.91
N ASP A 598 21.48 -8.70 45.64
CA ASP A 598 21.47 -7.40 44.95
C ASP A 598 21.20 -6.22 45.92
N LEU A 599 21.11 -6.49 47.21
CA LEU A 599 20.94 -5.49 48.25
C LEU A 599 22.23 -5.39 49.09
N SER A 600 22.93 -4.27 49.02
CA SER A 600 24.15 -4.04 49.78
C SER A 600 23.86 -3.93 51.29
N ALA A 601 24.51 -4.74 52.09
CA ALA A 601 24.42 -4.69 53.54
C ALA A 601 24.98 -3.38 54.14
N THR A 602 25.90 -2.71 53.43
CA THR A 602 26.55 -1.46 53.85
C THR A 602 25.80 -0.20 53.49
N ALA A 603 24.72 -0.29 52.68
CA ALA A 603 23.94 0.86 52.26
C ALA A 603 23.09 1.45 53.39
N THR A 604 22.87 2.75 53.37
CA THR A 604 21.90 3.42 54.29
C THR A 604 20.48 2.94 54.01
N ALA A 605 19.55 3.16 54.94
CA ALA A 605 18.13 2.82 54.74
C ALA A 605 17.55 3.48 53.50
N ALA A 606 17.86 4.76 53.23
CA ALA A 606 17.42 5.50 52.05
C ALA A 606 18.02 4.91 50.77
N GLN A 607 19.28 4.54 50.74
CA GLN A 607 19.91 3.89 49.59
C GLN A 607 19.28 2.53 49.29
N ARG A 608 19.01 1.73 50.31
CA ARG A 608 18.35 0.42 50.16
C ARG A 608 16.91 0.59 49.58
N GLN A 609 16.18 1.60 50.07
CA GLN A 609 14.86 1.92 49.57
C GLN A 609 14.92 2.32 48.09
N ALA A 610 15.86 3.20 47.72
CA ALA A 610 16.07 3.62 46.32
C ALA A 610 16.42 2.43 45.42
N ASN A 611 17.40 1.60 45.81
CA ASN A 611 17.81 0.42 45.05
C ASN A 611 16.65 -0.58 44.87
N LEU A 612 15.85 -0.79 45.94
CA LEU A 612 14.68 -1.68 45.82
C LEU A 612 13.63 -1.13 44.88
N SER A 613 13.37 0.18 44.92
CA SER A 613 12.46 0.84 43.98
C SER A 613 12.94 0.71 42.52
N GLN A 614 14.25 0.85 42.28
CA GLN A 614 14.88 0.69 40.97
C GLN A 614 14.78 -0.76 40.48
N ILE A 615 15.04 -1.74 41.33
CA ILE A 615 14.89 -3.18 41.01
C ILE A 615 13.43 -3.49 40.65
N ILE A 616 12.45 -2.97 41.38
CA ILE A 616 11.04 -3.15 41.08
C ILE A 616 10.70 -2.52 39.76
N LYS A 617 11.12 -1.28 39.53
CA LYS A 617 10.78 -0.52 38.32
C LYS A 617 11.44 -1.09 37.07
N PHE A 618 12.74 -1.33 37.07
CA PHE A 618 13.54 -1.64 35.88
C PHE A 618 14.04 -3.10 35.82
N GLY A 619 13.84 -3.89 36.88
CA GLY A 619 14.36 -5.25 36.95
C GLY A 619 15.87 -5.31 37.16
N ILE A 620 16.42 -6.52 36.98
CA ILE A 620 17.86 -6.77 37.06
C ILE A 620 18.31 -7.24 35.66
N PRO A 621 19.12 -6.47 34.92
CA PRO A 621 19.57 -6.82 33.60
C PRO A 621 20.22 -8.20 33.52
N ASN A 622 19.99 -8.90 32.39
CA ASN A 622 20.52 -10.25 32.14
C ASN A 622 20.09 -11.31 33.18
N THR A 623 18.98 -11.10 33.87
CA THR A 623 18.37 -12.08 34.78
C THR A 623 16.90 -12.30 34.42
N ASP A 624 16.26 -13.25 35.13
CA ASP A 624 14.82 -13.50 34.99
C ASP A 624 13.97 -12.52 35.85
N MET A 625 14.58 -11.59 36.59
CA MET A 625 13.89 -10.53 37.33
C MET A 625 13.53 -9.38 36.35
N ALA A 626 12.33 -9.44 35.81
CA ALA A 626 11.80 -8.43 34.91
C ALA A 626 11.44 -7.13 35.65
N GLY A 627 11.55 -5.99 35.00
CA GLY A 627 11.06 -4.72 35.50
C GLY A 627 9.53 -4.57 35.33
N HIS A 628 8.97 -3.67 36.13
CA HIS A 628 7.55 -3.30 36.08
C HIS A 628 7.43 -1.82 35.69
N GLU A 629 8.00 -1.48 34.52
CA GLU A 629 8.12 -0.10 34.02
C GLU A 629 6.75 0.56 33.82
N TYR A 630 5.69 -0.24 33.64
CA TYR A 630 4.30 0.20 33.48
C TYR A 630 3.64 0.66 34.80
N LEU A 631 4.18 0.26 35.96
CA LEU A 631 3.66 0.69 37.25
C LEU A 631 3.91 2.19 37.49
N SER A 632 2.94 2.87 38.10
CA SER A 632 3.10 4.26 38.50
C SER A 632 4.15 4.41 39.63
N ASP A 633 4.64 5.63 39.83
CA ASP A 633 5.55 5.91 40.97
C ASP A 633 4.91 5.58 42.31
N GLY A 634 3.58 5.79 42.45
CA GLY A 634 2.85 5.43 43.68
C GLY A 634 2.76 3.93 43.92
N ASP A 635 2.58 3.15 42.85
CA ASP A 635 2.56 1.69 42.93
C ASP A 635 3.93 1.13 43.30
N VAL A 636 4.99 1.64 42.65
CA VAL A 636 6.37 1.25 42.96
C VAL A 636 6.73 1.61 44.42
N ALA A 637 6.36 2.82 44.86
CA ALA A 637 6.60 3.25 46.23
C ALA A 637 5.86 2.35 47.24
N SER A 638 4.60 2.02 46.98
CA SER A 638 3.80 1.12 47.85
C SER A 638 4.35 -0.29 47.88
N LEU A 639 4.73 -0.85 46.70
CA LEU A 639 5.41 -2.13 46.62
C LEU A 639 6.73 -2.15 47.40
N THR A 640 7.53 -1.10 47.26
CA THR A 640 8.80 -0.95 47.98
C THR A 640 8.59 -1.01 49.48
N LEU A 641 7.60 -0.29 50.01
CA LEU A 641 7.25 -0.33 51.44
C LEU A 641 6.85 -1.74 51.89
N TYR A 642 6.01 -2.42 51.13
CA TYR A 642 5.58 -3.78 51.50
C TYR A 642 6.72 -4.78 51.43
N VAL A 643 7.54 -4.77 50.37
CA VAL A 643 8.67 -5.66 50.20
C VAL A 643 9.74 -5.43 51.29
N GLN A 644 9.96 -4.17 51.70
CA GLN A 644 10.82 -3.86 52.84
C GLN A 644 10.36 -4.54 54.13
N GLN A 645 9.06 -4.66 54.37
CA GLN A 645 8.51 -5.39 55.54
C GLN A 645 8.70 -6.92 55.42
N LEU A 646 8.69 -7.45 54.21
CA LEU A 646 8.93 -8.89 54.00
C LEU A 646 10.38 -9.33 54.18
N ILE A 647 11.33 -8.42 53.97
CA ILE A 647 12.78 -8.72 54.06
C ILE A 647 13.26 -8.43 55.47
N PRO A 648 13.58 -9.48 56.28
CA PRO A 648 13.92 -9.30 57.71
C PRO A 648 15.09 -8.35 57.95
N GLN A 649 16.07 -8.31 57.04
CA GLN A 649 17.24 -7.44 57.13
C GLN A 649 16.93 -5.95 56.90
N LEU A 650 15.81 -5.63 56.31
CA LEU A 650 15.38 -4.26 56.05
C LEU A 650 14.33 -3.78 57.06
N SER A 651 13.67 -4.68 57.76
CA SER A 651 12.62 -4.38 58.74
C SER A 651 13.17 -4.03 60.13
N GLN A 652 14.45 -4.31 60.42
CA GLN A 652 15.07 -3.93 61.69
C GLN A 652 15.57 -2.47 61.65
N PRO A 653 15.27 -1.63 62.67
CA PRO A 653 15.93 -0.35 62.81
C PRO A 653 17.44 -0.61 63.04
N LEU A 654 18.30 0.20 62.43
CA LEU A 654 19.74 0.18 62.61
C LEU A 654 20.06 0.41 64.09
N THR A 655 20.02 -0.64 64.91
CA THR A 655 20.66 -0.64 66.24
C THR A 655 22.17 -0.68 65.99
N ASN A 656 22.82 0.36 66.52
CA ASN A 656 24.25 0.66 66.53
C ASN A 656 25.18 -0.53 66.29
N ALA A 657 26.14 -0.34 65.40
CA ALA A 657 27.27 -1.20 65.18
C ALA A 657 27.88 -1.65 66.54
N ALA A 658 27.53 -2.83 66.96
CA ALA A 658 28.27 -3.50 68.06
C ALA A 658 29.65 -3.85 67.51
N THR A 659 30.65 -3.25 68.11
CA THR A 659 32.08 -3.58 68.12
C THR A 659 32.32 -5.06 67.82
N ILE A 660 32.97 -5.33 66.71
CA ILE A 660 33.57 -6.64 66.44
C ILE A 660 34.72 -6.82 67.43
N PRO A 661 34.74 -7.86 68.30
CA PRO A 661 35.92 -8.17 69.09
C PRO A 661 37.00 -8.69 68.13
N ASN A 662 38.16 -8.05 68.16
CA ASN A 662 39.39 -8.61 67.62
C ASN A 662 39.65 -9.94 68.29
N GLY A 663 39.61 -11.04 67.59
CA GLY A 663 39.86 -12.38 68.04
C GLY A 663 40.69 -13.16 67.05
N ASP A 664 41.99 -13.13 67.31
CA ASP A 664 43.04 -14.10 67.02
C ASP A 664 43.07 -14.98 65.78
N THR A 665 44.15 -14.77 65.06
CA THR A 665 45.03 -15.72 64.35
C THR A 665 44.84 -17.19 64.67
N ARG A 666 44.43 -18.02 63.73
CA ARG A 666 45.17 -19.23 63.28
C ARG A 666 44.56 -19.77 61.95
#